data_481a137fd0f86ec1d7750d0f8f227ff1
#
_entry.id   481a137fd0f86ec1d7750d0f8f227ff1
#
_cell.length_a   1.000
_cell.length_b   1.000
_cell.length_c   1.000
_cell.angle_alpha   90.00
_cell.angle_beta   90.00
_cell.angle_gamma   90.00
#
_symmetry.space_group_name_H-M   'P 1'
#
loop_
_entity.id
_entity.type
_entity.pdbx_description
1 polymer ?
#
loop_
_entity_poly.entity_id
_entity_poly.type
_entity_poly.pdbx_seq_one_letter_code
_entity_poly.pdbx_strand_id
1 'polypeptide(L)'
;MKKLLAAFAANTVFANIILILILVGGGLSLSYMLRETFPEFSVDKISIRVAYPGADPEEVEEGIVLKIEEALEGIEGIKEYTTTAAENMGSAMVDVLEGSDVSEVLDDVKSKIDAVSTFPVDAEKPVVTEVTMRRSVSMLSLSGKMSEKQLKVLAEQLKEEIRALDGISQVELFGARDYEISIEISEEQLRRYGISLAQVAEAVRSSSLNLHGGTIRTQGEEIRVRTVGRKYTGKELAEIVVLANSAGELIKLGDLATIRDGFVEDPISSEVDGDAAAFIMVFKTSEEDSIHIADTVKKYMAAKQGQLPPDVHLQEFYDGTKELRSRISLLTKNGYMGLALVFFLLWLFLDLRLSFWAGMGIPISLSGAMFILWWMGETLNMISLFGFIMVLGIVVDDAIVVGESIYFHRSLGKPPLKAAVDGVAEVAMPIVAAVSTTIVAFVPLSFIGGIMGKFISILPVVVNASLFVSLWESLFLLPAHLSHLPDLRKRKPGRSPLSWLQRGTQAALEWFISRIYVPFLAAAIQWRYIFLAFSISSLLLAVGLVQAGLVKFQVFPKLDSFLITSTVEFPEGTPAAVTKQAVDRLEQAFLKVAEGHNTAEGKSIIEKRLKLVGQSMGGEQGGNGPHLGSVQFILLPSEERSVHSNDLLVALEQEAGTI
;
A
#
# COMPACT_ATOMS: atom_id res chain seq x y z
N MET A 1 21.36 15.17 37.74
CA MET A 1 21.94 14.89 36.44
C MET A 1 23.40 14.40 36.50
N LYS A 2 24.39 15.19 37.01
CA LYS A 2 25.82 14.76 37.06
C LYS A 2 26.09 13.43 37.76
N LYS A 3 25.41 13.10 38.87
CA LYS A 3 25.57 11.81 39.56
C LYS A 3 25.10 10.62 38.70
N LEU A 4 24.00 10.77 37.97
CA LEU A 4 23.45 9.76 37.09
C LEU A 4 24.39 9.54 35.89
N LEU A 5 24.82 10.61 35.24
CA LEU A 5 25.80 10.58 34.14
C LEU A 5 27.13 9.92 34.58
N ALA A 6 27.61 10.23 35.78
CA ALA A 6 28.83 9.63 36.32
C ALA A 6 28.66 8.11 36.58
N ALA A 7 27.51 7.67 37.06
CA ALA A 7 27.22 6.25 37.29
C ALA A 7 27.17 5.46 35.97
N PHE A 8 26.54 6.00 34.93
CA PHE A 8 26.52 5.39 33.61
C PHE A 8 27.89 5.39 32.92
N ALA A 9 28.58 6.54 32.92
CA ALA A 9 29.89 6.68 32.31
C ALA A 9 30.99 5.81 32.98
N ALA A 10 30.82 5.48 34.24
CA ALA A 10 31.73 4.60 34.97
C ALA A 10 31.53 3.11 34.71
N ASN A 11 30.32 2.71 34.26
CA ASN A 11 29.96 1.31 34.05
C ASN A 11 29.83 0.96 32.56
N THR A 12 30.95 0.79 31.88
CA THR A 12 31.02 0.46 30.46
C THR A 12 30.43 -0.90 30.13
N VAL A 13 30.45 -1.86 31.09
CA VAL A 13 29.83 -3.17 30.87
C VAL A 13 28.32 -3.03 30.74
N PHE A 14 27.70 -2.23 31.60
CA PHE A 14 26.26 -1.94 31.49
C PHE A 14 25.91 -1.22 30.19
N ALA A 15 26.71 -0.23 29.79
CA ALA A 15 26.53 0.47 28.51
C ALA A 15 26.63 -0.49 27.31
N ASN A 16 27.59 -1.43 27.32
CA ASN A 16 27.73 -2.44 26.26
C ASN A 16 26.54 -3.40 26.22
N ILE A 17 26.02 -3.84 27.38
CA ILE A 17 24.84 -4.71 27.43
C ILE A 17 23.64 -4.01 26.80
N ILE A 18 23.39 -2.75 27.14
CA ILE A 18 22.29 -2.00 26.56
C ILE A 18 22.48 -1.77 25.07
N LEU A 19 23.69 -1.43 24.63
CA LEU A 19 24.03 -1.31 23.22
C LEU A 19 23.69 -2.59 22.44
N ILE A 20 24.13 -3.75 22.96
CA ILE A 20 23.84 -5.05 22.35
C ILE A 20 22.33 -5.31 22.32
N LEU A 21 21.61 -5.03 23.43
CA LEU A 21 20.15 -5.19 23.48
C LEU A 21 19.44 -4.33 22.43
N ILE A 22 19.86 -3.07 22.25
CA ILE A 22 19.28 -2.20 21.22
C ILE A 22 19.55 -2.75 19.81
N LEU A 23 20.80 -3.13 19.51
CA LEU A 23 21.17 -3.64 18.18
C LEU A 23 20.51 -5.00 17.90
N VAL A 24 20.48 -5.90 18.86
CA VAL A 24 19.81 -7.20 18.71
C VAL A 24 18.30 -7.02 18.62
N GLY A 25 17.72 -6.18 19.49
CA GLY A 25 16.30 -5.86 19.44
C GLY A 25 15.88 -5.26 18.08
N GLY A 26 16.64 -4.29 17.57
CA GLY A 26 16.40 -3.71 16.25
C GLY A 26 16.59 -4.71 15.11
N GLY A 27 17.60 -5.59 15.19
CA GLY A 27 17.82 -6.66 14.22
C GLY A 27 16.68 -7.70 14.20
N LEU A 28 16.18 -8.08 15.37
CA LEU A 28 15.01 -8.96 15.49
C LEU A 28 13.75 -8.27 14.97
N SER A 29 13.53 -7.01 15.33
CA SER A 29 12.38 -6.24 14.84
C SER A 29 12.37 -6.18 13.32
N LEU A 30 13.50 -5.94 12.68
CA LEU A 30 13.62 -5.93 11.22
C LEU A 30 13.21 -7.27 10.58
N SER A 31 13.40 -8.38 11.31
CA SER A 31 13.04 -9.73 10.84
C SER A 31 11.56 -10.07 11.05
N TYR A 32 10.91 -9.46 12.05
CA TYR A 32 9.53 -9.76 12.43
C TYR A 32 8.53 -8.67 12.01
N MET A 33 9.00 -7.45 11.71
CA MET A 33 8.12 -6.39 11.20
C MET A 33 7.58 -6.76 9.82
N LEU A 34 6.29 -6.58 9.64
CA LEU A 34 5.62 -6.71 8.35
C LEU A 34 6.08 -5.60 7.41
N ARG A 35 6.32 -5.97 6.16
CA ARG A 35 6.75 -5.06 5.09
C ARG A 35 5.61 -4.89 4.11
N GLU A 36 5.20 -3.65 3.94
CA GLU A 36 4.09 -3.30 3.06
C GLU A 36 4.34 -1.97 2.35
N THR A 37 3.69 -1.75 1.23
CA THR A 37 3.89 -0.50 0.47
C THR A 37 3.29 0.68 1.21
N PHE A 38 2.07 0.51 1.69
CA PHE A 38 1.38 1.51 2.53
C PHE A 38 0.69 0.80 3.69
N PRO A 39 0.60 1.45 4.86
CA PRO A 39 -0.10 0.89 6.00
C PRO A 39 -1.57 0.65 5.67
N GLU A 40 -2.12 -0.45 6.17
CA GLU A 40 -3.55 -0.69 6.14
C GLU A 40 -4.23 0.10 7.25
N PHE A 41 -5.31 0.75 6.92
CA PHE A 41 -6.17 1.42 7.89
C PHE A 41 -7.63 1.31 7.43
N SER A 42 -8.55 1.31 8.38
CA SER A 42 -9.97 1.44 8.09
C SER A 42 -10.24 2.80 7.44
N VAL A 43 -11.06 2.80 6.40
CA VAL A 43 -11.51 4.04 5.72
C VAL A 43 -12.64 4.69 6.50
N ASP A 44 -13.05 4.07 7.62
CA ASP A 44 -14.20 4.47 8.43
C ASP A 44 -15.49 4.56 7.60
N LYS A 45 -15.67 3.59 6.68
CA LYS A 45 -16.85 3.48 5.81
C LYS A 45 -17.43 2.09 5.84
N ILE A 46 -18.77 2.00 5.74
CA ILE A 46 -19.50 0.75 5.65
C ILE A 46 -20.26 0.75 4.33
N SER A 47 -20.15 -0.33 3.57
CA SER A 47 -20.88 -0.56 2.32
C SER A 47 -22.05 -1.52 2.55
N ILE A 48 -23.21 -1.11 2.07
CA ILE A 48 -24.43 -1.92 2.04
C ILE A 48 -24.77 -2.13 0.57
N ARG A 49 -25.00 -3.38 0.15
CA ARG A 49 -25.40 -3.73 -1.21
C ARG A 49 -26.53 -4.71 -1.19
N VAL A 50 -27.54 -4.47 -2.05
CA VAL A 50 -28.69 -5.36 -2.22
C VAL A 50 -28.91 -5.53 -3.72
N ALA A 51 -28.70 -6.74 -4.23
CA ALA A 51 -29.01 -7.07 -5.62
C ALA A 51 -30.52 -7.25 -5.77
N TYR A 52 -31.09 -6.65 -6.80
CA TYR A 52 -32.49 -6.80 -7.18
C TYR A 52 -32.59 -7.05 -8.69
N PRO A 53 -32.33 -8.30 -9.13
CA PRO A 53 -32.25 -8.65 -10.53
C PRO A 53 -33.53 -8.33 -11.30
N GLY A 54 -33.38 -7.67 -12.45
CA GLY A 54 -34.48 -7.30 -13.33
C GLY A 54 -35.21 -6.00 -12.97
N ALA A 55 -34.84 -5.35 -11.87
CA ALA A 55 -35.45 -4.08 -11.45
C ALA A 55 -34.77 -2.89 -12.13
N ASP A 56 -35.57 -1.92 -12.54
CA ASP A 56 -35.08 -0.62 -12.99
C ASP A 56 -34.65 0.29 -11.81
N PRO A 57 -33.98 1.42 -12.05
CA PRO A 57 -33.51 2.28 -10.97
C PRO A 57 -34.64 2.85 -10.08
N GLU A 58 -35.85 3.10 -10.62
CA GLU A 58 -36.99 3.61 -9.86
C GLU A 58 -37.54 2.52 -8.91
N GLU A 59 -37.64 1.28 -9.39
CA GLU A 59 -38.03 0.13 -8.56
C GLU A 59 -36.99 -0.17 -7.48
N VAL A 60 -35.70 -0.02 -7.79
CA VAL A 60 -34.60 -0.16 -6.82
C VAL A 60 -34.65 0.95 -5.77
N GLU A 61 -34.92 2.20 -6.17
CA GLU A 61 -35.06 3.32 -5.23
C GLU A 61 -36.18 3.04 -4.23
N GLU A 62 -37.41 2.75 -4.72
CA GLU A 62 -38.58 2.50 -3.85
C GLU A 62 -38.47 1.20 -3.06
N GLY A 63 -38.00 0.13 -3.71
CA GLY A 63 -37.96 -1.22 -3.13
C GLY A 63 -36.81 -1.44 -2.17
N ILE A 64 -35.67 -0.80 -2.37
CA ILE A 64 -34.42 -1.07 -1.65
C ILE A 64 -33.88 0.18 -0.96
N VAL A 65 -33.58 1.25 -1.71
CA VAL A 65 -32.79 2.40 -1.22
C VAL A 65 -33.50 3.13 -0.10
N LEU A 66 -34.76 3.51 -0.28
CA LEU A 66 -35.55 4.21 0.75
C LEU A 66 -35.67 3.41 2.05
N LYS A 67 -35.71 2.08 1.97
CA LYS A 67 -35.77 1.21 3.16
C LYS A 67 -34.43 1.11 3.88
N ILE A 68 -33.32 1.16 3.14
CA ILE A 68 -31.98 1.26 3.71
C ILE A 68 -31.84 2.59 4.45
N GLU A 69 -32.27 3.71 3.84
CA GLU A 69 -32.24 5.02 4.47
C GLU A 69 -33.04 5.07 5.76
N GLU A 70 -34.28 4.54 5.76
CA GLU A 70 -35.10 4.44 6.95
C GLU A 70 -34.44 3.60 8.06
N ALA A 71 -33.76 2.52 7.68
CA ALA A 71 -33.06 1.66 8.64
C ALA A 71 -31.82 2.31 9.24
N LEU A 72 -31.16 3.21 8.49
CA LEU A 72 -29.98 3.93 8.94
C LEU A 72 -30.29 5.11 9.85
N GLU A 73 -31.54 5.62 9.83
CA GLU A 73 -31.95 6.74 10.69
C GLU A 73 -31.77 6.40 12.18
N GLY A 74 -31.10 7.30 12.90
CA GLY A 74 -30.93 7.23 14.35
C GLY A 74 -29.87 6.24 14.84
N ILE A 75 -29.02 5.69 13.95
CA ILE A 75 -27.84 4.93 14.38
C ILE A 75 -26.76 5.91 14.83
N GLU A 76 -26.28 5.75 16.06
CA GLU A 76 -25.17 6.54 16.59
C GLU A 76 -23.85 6.20 15.86
N GLY A 77 -22.97 7.20 15.68
CA GLY A 77 -21.67 7.00 15.03
C GLY A 77 -21.69 7.14 13.50
N ILE A 78 -22.85 7.36 12.88
CA ILE A 78 -22.94 7.71 11.44
C ILE A 78 -22.74 9.21 11.29
N LYS A 79 -21.80 9.60 10.41
CA LYS A 79 -21.56 10.99 10.04
C LYS A 79 -22.49 11.44 8.90
N GLU A 80 -22.50 10.67 7.83
CA GLU A 80 -23.33 10.86 6.65
C GLU A 80 -23.44 9.55 5.88
N TYR A 81 -24.41 9.41 5.02
CA TYR A 81 -24.48 8.29 4.09
C TYR A 81 -24.93 8.76 2.71
N THR A 82 -24.46 8.05 1.70
CA THR A 82 -24.82 8.25 0.30
C THR A 82 -25.41 6.97 -0.23
N THR A 83 -26.58 7.08 -0.85
CA THR A 83 -27.28 5.94 -1.45
C THR A 83 -27.28 6.05 -2.96
N THR A 84 -27.32 4.91 -3.63
CA THR A 84 -27.36 4.83 -5.10
C THR A 84 -28.35 3.75 -5.51
N ALA A 85 -29.29 4.13 -6.37
CA ALA A 85 -30.20 3.22 -7.07
C ALA A 85 -29.71 3.06 -8.50
N ALA A 86 -29.23 1.88 -8.86
CA ALA A 86 -28.80 1.51 -10.21
C ALA A 86 -29.64 0.35 -10.72
N GLU A 87 -29.62 0.10 -12.03
CA GLU A 87 -30.28 -1.06 -12.60
C GLU A 87 -29.75 -2.35 -11.93
N ASN A 88 -30.67 -3.19 -11.46
CA ASN A 88 -30.42 -4.45 -10.75
C ASN A 88 -29.77 -4.34 -9.35
N MET A 89 -29.45 -3.16 -8.82
CA MET A 89 -28.74 -3.05 -7.54
C MET A 89 -28.99 -1.74 -6.79
N GLY A 90 -29.38 -1.86 -5.49
CA GLY A 90 -29.35 -0.75 -4.55
C GLY A 90 -28.11 -0.81 -3.66
N SER A 91 -27.48 0.34 -3.42
CA SER A 91 -26.32 0.41 -2.53
C SER A 91 -26.36 1.63 -1.62
N ALA A 92 -25.70 1.53 -0.47
CA ALA A 92 -25.43 2.66 0.41
C ALA A 92 -23.98 2.62 0.88
N MET A 93 -23.37 3.80 0.93
CA MET A 93 -22.05 4.03 1.53
C MET A 93 -22.25 4.88 2.78
N VAL A 94 -21.91 4.34 3.94
CA VAL A 94 -22.07 5.00 5.23
C VAL A 94 -20.70 5.45 5.73
N ASP A 95 -20.53 6.74 5.95
CA ASP A 95 -19.35 7.33 6.54
C ASP A 95 -19.49 7.34 8.06
N VAL A 96 -18.55 6.69 8.75
CA VAL A 96 -18.53 6.61 10.21
C VAL A 96 -17.91 7.87 10.80
N LEU A 97 -18.45 8.34 11.93
CA LEU A 97 -17.95 9.52 12.63
C LEU A 97 -16.54 9.27 13.17
N GLU A 98 -15.64 10.23 12.93
CA GLU A 98 -14.25 10.14 13.39
C GLU A 98 -14.16 9.94 14.91
N GLY A 99 -13.47 8.87 15.34
CA GLY A 99 -13.34 8.48 16.73
C GLY A 99 -14.37 7.46 17.23
N SER A 100 -15.37 7.09 16.41
CA SER A 100 -16.26 5.96 16.70
C SER A 100 -15.58 4.63 16.35
N ASP A 101 -15.98 3.56 17.04
CA ASP A 101 -15.56 2.20 16.68
C ASP A 101 -16.34 1.73 15.46
N VAL A 102 -15.63 1.57 14.34
CA VAL A 102 -16.23 1.15 13.05
C VAL A 102 -16.90 -0.22 13.17
N SER A 103 -16.34 -1.13 13.97
CA SER A 103 -16.91 -2.47 14.15
C SER A 103 -18.24 -2.42 14.90
N GLU A 104 -18.37 -1.57 15.92
CA GLU A 104 -19.62 -1.36 16.66
C GLU A 104 -20.71 -0.78 15.75
N VAL A 105 -20.37 0.27 14.98
CA VAL A 105 -21.30 0.87 14.01
C VAL A 105 -21.70 -0.13 12.92
N LEU A 106 -20.75 -0.96 12.45
CA LEU A 106 -21.03 -2.02 11.47
C LEU A 106 -22.05 -3.04 11.99
N ASP A 107 -21.90 -3.49 13.24
CA ASP A 107 -22.81 -4.43 13.86
C ASP A 107 -24.21 -3.83 14.05
N ASP A 108 -24.30 -2.56 14.42
CA ASP A 108 -25.57 -1.83 14.55
C ASP A 108 -26.25 -1.66 13.17
N VAL A 109 -25.52 -1.21 12.16
CA VAL A 109 -26.01 -1.10 10.77
C VAL A 109 -26.50 -2.45 10.28
N LYS A 110 -25.71 -3.51 10.45
CA LYS A 110 -26.08 -4.86 10.03
C LYS A 110 -27.33 -5.36 10.74
N SER A 111 -27.43 -5.14 12.04
CA SER A 111 -28.61 -5.54 12.84
C SER A 111 -29.87 -4.81 12.37
N LYS A 112 -29.78 -3.53 12.04
CA LYS A 112 -30.91 -2.74 11.54
C LYS A 112 -31.33 -3.15 10.12
N ILE A 113 -30.38 -3.36 9.22
CA ILE A 113 -30.64 -3.81 7.85
C ILE A 113 -31.22 -5.22 7.82
N ASP A 114 -30.70 -6.15 8.63
CA ASP A 114 -31.22 -7.52 8.75
C ASP A 114 -32.65 -7.56 9.32
N ALA A 115 -33.06 -6.54 10.07
CA ALA A 115 -34.40 -6.39 10.61
C ALA A 115 -35.45 -5.91 9.58
N VAL A 116 -35.02 -5.38 8.43
CA VAL A 116 -35.91 -4.93 7.36
C VAL A 116 -36.58 -6.13 6.69
N SER A 117 -37.84 -6.36 7.00
CA SER A 117 -38.64 -7.48 6.46
C SER A 117 -39.43 -7.13 5.19
N THR A 118 -39.35 -5.90 4.74
CA THR A 118 -40.17 -5.33 3.66
C THR A 118 -39.43 -5.26 2.32
N PHE A 119 -38.21 -5.79 2.21
CA PHE A 119 -37.53 -5.90 0.92
C PHE A 119 -38.35 -6.76 -0.07
N PRO A 120 -38.32 -6.47 -1.38
CA PRO A 120 -38.97 -7.29 -2.40
C PRO A 120 -38.56 -8.77 -2.30
N VAL A 121 -39.48 -9.68 -2.62
CA VAL A 121 -39.23 -11.13 -2.53
C VAL A 121 -38.11 -11.57 -3.49
N ASP A 122 -38.01 -10.89 -4.63
CA ASP A 122 -37.01 -11.19 -5.67
C ASP A 122 -35.67 -10.49 -5.41
N ALA A 123 -35.57 -9.63 -4.39
CA ALA A 123 -34.31 -9.04 -3.96
C ALA A 123 -33.45 -10.05 -3.18
N GLU A 124 -32.16 -10.03 -3.40
CA GLU A 124 -31.20 -10.84 -2.66
C GLU A 124 -31.01 -10.30 -1.23
N LYS A 125 -30.39 -11.11 -0.38
CA LYS A 125 -30.09 -10.67 0.99
C LYS A 125 -29.08 -9.52 0.98
N PRO A 126 -29.30 -8.49 1.82
CA PRO A 126 -28.34 -7.42 1.98
C PRO A 126 -26.94 -7.93 2.36
N VAL A 127 -25.92 -7.38 1.74
CA VAL A 127 -24.51 -7.59 2.09
C VAL A 127 -23.99 -6.32 2.73
N VAL A 128 -23.69 -6.38 4.03
CA VAL A 128 -23.16 -5.26 4.81
C VAL A 128 -21.72 -5.57 5.19
N THR A 129 -20.79 -4.74 4.76
CA THR A 129 -19.35 -4.95 4.97
C THR A 129 -18.64 -3.63 5.27
N GLU A 130 -17.61 -3.69 6.11
CA GLU A 130 -16.65 -2.59 6.23
C GLU A 130 -15.88 -2.42 4.94
N VAL A 131 -15.68 -1.17 4.54
CA VAL A 131 -14.85 -0.83 3.38
C VAL A 131 -13.38 -0.84 3.82
N THR A 132 -12.68 -1.88 3.43
CA THR A 132 -11.23 -1.98 3.65
C THR A 132 -10.48 -1.64 2.37
N MET A 133 -9.40 -0.86 2.46
CA MET A 133 -8.51 -0.66 1.33
C MET A 133 -7.71 -1.93 1.07
N ARG A 134 -8.23 -2.79 0.20
CA ARG A 134 -7.47 -3.94 -0.29
C ARG A 134 -6.44 -3.48 -1.31
N ARG A 135 -5.19 -3.83 -1.11
CA ARG A 135 -4.14 -3.57 -2.10
C ARG A 135 -3.64 -4.87 -2.71
N SER A 136 -3.62 -4.91 -4.03
CA SER A 136 -2.99 -6.02 -4.71
C SER A 136 -1.47 -5.91 -4.56
N VAL A 137 -0.87 -7.02 -4.16
CA VAL A 137 0.58 -7.17 -4.05
C VAL A 137 1.18 -7.52 -5.40
N SER A 138 0.49 -8.39 -6.14
CA SER A 138 0.92 -8.84 -7.46
C SER A 138 -0.30 -9.07 -8.36
N MET A 139 -0.19 -8.69 -9.62
CA MET A 139 -1.16 -9.00 -10.66
C MET A 139 -0.46 -9.76 -11.76
N LEU A 140 -0.94 -10.97 -12.03
CA LEU A 140 -0.44 -11.84 -13.09
C LEU A 140 -1.39 -11.77 -14.27
N SER A 141 -0.86 -11.73 -15.48
CA SER A 141 -1.61 -11.92 -16.72
C SER A 141 -1.38 -13.31 -17.25
N LEU A 142 -2.46 -14.01 -17.55
CA LEU A 142 -2.48 -15.24 -18.31
C LEU A 142 -3.02 -14.91 -19.70
N SER A 143 -2.20 -15.02 -20.72
CA SER A 143 -2.59 -14.71 -22.09
C SER A 143 -2.13 -15.82 -23.06
N GLY A 144 -2.75 -15.88 -24.23
CA GLY A 144 -2.36 -16.84 -25.26
C GLY A 144 -3.48 -17.17 -26.25
N LYS A 145 -3.13 -17.91 -27.30
CA LYS A 145 -4.07 -18.34 -28.35
C LYS A 145 -4.90 -19.54 -27.88
N MET A 146 -5.92 -19.28 -27.08
CA MET A 146 -6.85 -20.28 -26.57
C MET A 146 -8.28 -19.76 -26.57
N SER A 147 -9.25 -20.67 -26.49
CA SER A 147 -10.66 -20.28 -26.33
C SER A 147 -10.88 -19.65 -24.94
N GLU A 148 -11.88 -18.77 -24.83
CA GLU A 148 -12.25 -18.14 -23.57
C GLU A 148 -12.49 -19.17 -22.45
N LYS A 149 -13.15 -20.28 -22.79
CA LYS A 149 -13.38 -21.39 -21.83
C LYS A 149 -12.07 -22.00 -21.32
N GLN A 150 -11.11 -22.22 -22.21
CA GLN A 150 -9.80 -22.76 -21.81
C GLN A 150 -9.03 -21.76 -20.96
N LEU A 151 -9.08 -20.47 -21.31
CA LEU A 151 -8.46 -19.38 -20.58
C LEU A 151 -9.03 -19.29 -19.15
N LYS A 152 -10.36 -19.28 -19.01
CA LYS A 152 -11.05 -19.22 -17.71
C LYS A 152 -10.73 -20.44 -16.85
N VAL A 153 -10.82 -21.66 -17.39
CA VAL A 153 -10.53 -22.88 -16.63
C VAL A 153 -9.08 -22.90 -16.14
N LEU A 154 -8.14 -22.54 -17.01
CA LEU A 154 -6.73 -22.48 -16.62
C LEU A 154 -6.48 -21.38 -15.59
N ALA A 155 -7.08 -20.21 -15.75
CA ALA A 155 -6.96 -19.11 -14.79
C ALA A 155 -7.51 -19.47 -13.42
N GLU A 156 -8.67 -20.15 -13.34
CA GLU A 156 -9.23 -20.65 -12.08
C GLU A 156 -8.33 -21.70 -11.43
N GLN A 157 -7.76 -22.61 -12.23
CA GLN A 157 -6.80 -23.58 -11.71
C GLN A 157 -5.56 -22.89 -11.12
N LEU A 158 -4.98 -21.93 -11.84
CA LEU A 158 -3.82 -21.18 -11.36
C LEU A 158 -4.15 -20.35 -10.11
N LYS A 159 -5.33 -19.76 -10.05
CA LYS A 159 -5.84 -19.03 -8.87
C LYS A 159 -5.83 -19.94 -7.64
N GLU A 160 -6.40 -21.15 -7.75
CA GLU A 160 -6.43 -22.10 -6.63
C GLU A 160 -5.03 -22.60 -6.25
N GLU A 161 -4.16 -22.86 -7.23
CA GLU A 161 -2.76 -23.23 -6.97
C GLU A 161 -2.01 -22.11 -6.24
N ILE A 162 -2.18 -20.84 -6.63
CA ILE A 162 -1.55 -19.69 -5.98
C ILE A 162 -2.12 -19.49 -4.58
N ARG A 163 -3.43 -19.62 -4.39
CA ARG A 163 -4.08 -19.50 -3.08
C ARG A 163 -3.62 -20.57 -2.09
N ALA A 164 -3.18 -21.73 -2.57
CA ALA A 164 -2.66 -22.80 -1.75
C ALA A 164 -1.18 -22.61 -1.33
N LEU A 165 -0.50 -21.57 -1.83
CA LEU A 165 0.88 -21.26 -1.46
C LEU A 165 0.95 -20.67 -0.04
N ASP A 166 2.07 -20.90 0.63
CA ASP A 166 2.31 -20.39 1.98
C ASP A 166 2.34 -18.84 2.01
N GLY A 167 1.61 -18.26 2.96
CA GLY A 167 1.52 -16.81 3.14
C GLY A 167 0.63 -16.09 2.13
N ILE A 168 -0.24 -16.80 1.39
CA ILE A 168 -1.21 -16.22 0.45
C ILE A 168 -2.61 -16.70 0.78
N SER A 169 -3.49 -15.78 1.17
CA SER A 169 -4.88 -16.11 1.54
C SER A 169 -5.91 -15.59 0.55
N GLN A 170 -5.64 -14.48 -0.13
CA GLN A 170 -6.61 -13.80 -0.99
C GLN A 170 -6.10 -13.71 -2.44
N VAL A 171 -6.80 -14.43 -3.32
CA VAL A 171 -6.53 -14.44 -4.77
C VAL A 171 -7.85 -14.32 -5.52
N GLU A 172 -7.95 -13.34 -6.41
CA GLU A 172 -9.15 -13.07 -7.20
C GLU A 172 -8.82 -13.13 -8.69
N LEU A 173 -9.81 -13.54 -9.48
CA LEU A 173 -9.73 -13.54 -10.94
C LEU A 173 -10.44 -12.30 -11.47
N PHE A 174 -9.81 -11.61 -12.41
CA PHE A 174 -10.30 -10.38 -13.00
C PHE A 174 -10.18 -10.44 -14.54
N GLY A 175 -11.03 -9.71 -15.26
CA GLY A 175 -10.98 -9.63 -16.71
C GLY A 175 -11.48 -10.87 -17.47
N ALA A 176 -12.20 -11.78 -16.80
CA ALA A 176 -12.81 -12.94 -17.43
C ALA A 176 -14.26 -13.07 -16.96
N ARG A 177 -15.15 -13.39 -17.90
CA ARG A 177 -16.58 -13.55 -17.63
C ARG A 177 -16.84 -14.74 -16.70
N ASP A 178 -17.91 -14.65 -15.93
CA ASP A 178 -18.36 -15.75 -15.09
C ASP A 178 -19.03 -16.83 -15.92
N TYR A 179 -18.86 -18.08 -15.47
CA TYR A 179 -19.42 -19.24 -16.16
C TYR A 179 -20.89 -19.37 -15.86
N GLU A 180 -21.69 -19.52 -16.92
CA GLU A 180 -23.13 -19.65 -16.86
C GLU A 180 -23.63 -20.79 -17.75
N ILE A 181 -24.65 -21.51 -17.29
CA ILE A 181 -25.41 -22.41 -18.13
C ILE A 181 -26.80 -21.80 -18.33
N SER A 182 -27.04 -21.23 -19.51
CA SER A 182 -28.32 -20.64 -19.82
C SER A 182 -29.30 -21.70 -20.38
N ILE A 183 -30.56 -21.64 -19.92
CA ILE A 183 -31.64 -22.50 -20.34
C ILE A 183 -32.70 -21.65 -21.04
N GLU A 184 -32.65 -21.61 -22.35
CA GLU A 184 -33.51 -20.78 -23.18
C GLU A 184 -34.69 -21.60 -23.69
N ILE A 185 -35.94 -21.18 -23.36
CA ILE A 185 -37.15 -21.88 -23.78
C ILE A 185 -38.03 -20.92 -24.57
N SER A 186 -38.48 -21.35 -25.76
CA SER A 186 -39.42 -20.55 -26.53
C SER A 186 -40.85 -20.67 -25.98
N GLU A 187 -41.62 -19.61 -26.07
CA GLU A 187 -43.01 -19.60 -25.68
C GLU A 187 -43.84 -20.64 -26.45
N GLU A 188 -43.46 -20.91 -27.73
CA GLU A 188 -44.09 -21.94 -28.54
C GLU A 188 -43.95 -23.33 -27.94
N GLN A 189 -42.75 -23.67 -27.40
CA GLN A 189 -42.51 -24.95 -26.75
C GLN A 189 -43.30 -25.05 -25.43
N LEU A 190 -43.33 -23.98 -24.63
CA LEU A 190 -44.14 -23.95 -23.39
C LEU A 190 -45.64 -24.21 -23.69
N ARG A 191 -46.20 -23.55 -24.72
CA ARG A 191 -47.58 -23.72 -25.13
C ARG A 191 -47.84 -25.12 -25.72
N ARG A 192 -46.91 -25.65 -26.50
CA ARG A 192 -47.03 -26.97 -27.10
C ARG A 192 -47.18 -28.08 -26.07
N TYR A 193 -46.43 -28.00 -24.99
CA TYR A 193 -46.48 -29.00 -23.92
C TYR A 193 -47.40 -28.61 -22.74
N GLY A 194 -48.00 -27.43 -22.78
CA GLY A 194 -48.94 -26.95 -21.74
C GLY A 194 -48.31 -26.73 -20.39
N ILE A 195 -47.05 -26.30 -20.38
CA ILE A 195 -46.23 -26.04 -19.17
C ILE A 195 -45.86 -24.57 -19.05
N SER A 196 -45.70 -24.12 -17.82
CA SER A 196 -45.22 -22.77 -17.54
C SER A 196 -43.71 -22.74 -17.31
N LEU A 197 -43.06 -21.57 -17.50
CA LEU A 197 -41.65 -21.37 -17.20
C LEU A 197 -41.33 -21.69 -15.71
N ALA A 198 -42.25 -21.34 -14.80
CA ALA A 198 -42.10 -21.65 -13.38
C ALA A 198 -42.03 -23.15 -13.09
N GLN A 199 -42.81 -23.96 -13.82
CA GLN A 199 -42.76 -25.42 -13.69
C GLN A 199 -41.45 -25.99 -14.16
N VAL A 200 -40.87 -25.43 -15.23
CA VAL A 200 -39.57 -25.84 -15.71
C VAL A 200 -38.48 -25.45 -14.70
N ALA A 201 -38.52 -24.23 -14.21
CA ALA A 201 -37.58 -23.76 -13.19
C ALA A 201 -37.60 -24.63 -11.94
N GLU A 202 -38.81 -25.03 -11.47
CA GLU A 202 -38.94 -25.91 -10.31
C GLU A 202 -38.45 -27.33 -10.59
N ALA A 203 -38.68 -27.87 -11.80
CA ALA A 203 -38.14 -29.17 -12.19
C ALA A 203 -36.58 -29.16 -12.21
N VAL A 204 -35.98 -28.10 -12.71
CA VAL A 204 -34.53 -27.92 -12.68
C VAL A 204 -34.01 -27.80 -11.25
N ARG A 205 -34.64 -26.95 -10.43
CA ARG A 205 -34.25 -26.73 -9.02
C ARG A 205 -34.31 -28.00 -8.22
N SER A 206 -35.41 -28.77 -8.34
CA SER A 206 -35.62 -30.01 -7.58
C SER A 206 -34.74 -31.17 -8.05
N SER A 207 -34.40 -31.21 -9.33
CA SER A 207 -33.57 -32.28 -9.93
C SER A 207 -32.06 -32.03 -9.85
N SER A 208 -31.66 -30.78 -9.61
CA SER A 208 -30.24 -30.40 -9.49
C SER A 208 -29.87 -30.04 -8.07
N LEU A 209 -30.21 -30.90 -7.12
CA LEU A 209 -30.02 -30.67 -5.69
C LEU A 209 -29.35 -31.86 -5.02
N ASN A 210 -28.41 -31.58 -4.12
CA ASN A 210 -27.84 -32.59 -3.23
C ASN A 210 -28.69 -32.66 -1.95
N LEU A 211 -29.34 -33.80 -1.70
CA LEU A 211 -30.16 -34.02 -0.53
C LEU A 211 -29.45 -34.92 0.48
N HIS A 212 -29.48 -34.52 1.73
CA HIS A 212 -29.08 -35.38 2.84
C HIS A 212 -30.23 -36.30 3.21
N GLY A 213 -30.12 -37.60 2.94
CA GLY A 213 -31.12 -38.62 3.26
C GLY A 213 -31.10 -39.08 4.71
N GLY A 214 -30.31 -38.43 5.58
CA GLY A 214 -30.17 -38.81 6.99
C GLY A 214 -29.11 -39.89 7.22
N THR A 215 -29.17 -40.52 8.38
CA THR A 215 -28.17 -41.55 8.79
C THR A 215 -28.93 -42.84 9.17
N ILE A 216 -28.58 -43.95 8.57
CA ILE A 216 -29.06 -45.28 8.95
C ILE A 216 -28.16 -45.78 10.07
N ARG A 217 -28.72 -45.99 11.26
CA ARG A 217 -28.01 -46.54 12.41
C ARG A 217 -28.22 -48.03 12.47
N THR A 218 -27.14 -48.78 12.37
CA THR A 218 -27.11 -50.24 12.59
C THR A 218 -26.43 -50.54 13.91
N GLN A 219 -26.43 -51.81 14.35
CA GLN A 219 -25.76 -52.19 15.59
C GLN A 219 -24.22 -52.06 15.55
N GLY A 220 -23.61 -51.87 14.38
CA GLY A 220 -22.18 -51.84 14.22
C GLY A 220 -21.63 -50.58 13.56
N GLU A 221 -22.47 -49.80 12.87
CA GLU A 221 -22.02 -48.64 12.10
C GLU A 221 -23.14 -47.63 11.82
N GLU A 222 -22.76 -46.38 11.59
CA GLU A 222 -23.64 -45.31 11.11
C GLU A 222 -23.36 -45.04 9.62
N ILE A 223 -24.34 -45.27 8.76
CA ILE A 223 -24.26 -45.08 7.31
C ILE A 223 -24.97 -43.78 6.95
N ARG A 224 -24.22 -42.77 6.49
CA ARG A 224 -24.81 -41.55 5.93
C ARG A 224 -25.36 -41.79 4.54
N VAL A 225 -26.64 -41.51 4.38
CA VAL A 225 -27.31 -41.54 3.07
C VAL A 225 -27.32 -40.11 2.51
N ARG A 226 -26.80 -39.95 1.32
CA ARG A 226 -26.89 -38.66 0.57
C ARG A 226 -27.24 -38.95 -0.88
N THR A 227 -28.07 -38.11 -1.47
CA THR A 227 -28.30 -38.09 -2.92
C THR A 227 -27.39 -37.05 -3.53
N VAL A 228 -26.55 -37.44 -4.49
CA VAL A 228 -25.74 -36.53 -5.29
C VAL A 228 -26.49 -36.31 -6.60
N GLY A 229 -27.29 -35.24 -6.64
CA GLY A 229 -28.17 -34.95 -7.78
C GLY A 229 -27.77 -33.66 -8.54
N ARG A 230 -26.89 -32.83 -7.95
CA ARG A 230 -26.52 -31.55 -8.55
C ARG A 230 -25.84 -31.76 -9.91
N LYS A 231 -26.34 -31.05 -10.90
CA LYS A 231 -25.82 -31.06 -12.29
C LYS A 231 -24.91 -29.89 -12.51
N TYR A 232 -23.77 -30.14 -13.17
CA TYR A 232 -22.70 -29.15 -13.37
C TYR A 232 -22.44 -28.82 -14.84
N THR A 233 -23.07 -29.55 -15.78
CA THR A 233 -22.87 -29.33 -17.21
C THR A 233 -24.21 -29.23 -17.92
N GLY A 234 -24.23 -28.49 -19.03
CA GLY A 234 -25.41 -28.37 -19.87
C GLY A 234 -25.94 -29.73 -20.36
N LYS A 235 -25.05 -30.70 -20.62
CA LYS A 235 -25.43 -32.06 -20.98
C LYS A 235 -26.18 -32.79 -19.86
N GLU A 236 -25.74 -32.63 -18.62
CA GLU A 236 -26.41 -33.25 -17.47
C GLU A 236 -27.75 -32.58 -17.19
N LEU A 237 -27.85 -31.26 -17.39
CA LEU A 237 -29.09 -30.50 -17.25
C LEU A 237 -30.12 -30.93 -18.33
N ALA A 238 -29.67 -31.18 -19.57
CA ALA A 238 -30.54 -31.64 -20.67
C ALA A 238 -31.30 -32.94 -20.37
N GLU A 239 -30.74 -33.81 -19.53
CA GLU A 239 -31.32 -35.08 -19.13
C GLU A 239 -32.36 -34.98 -18.02
N ILE A 240 -32.60 -33.79 -17.45
CA ILE A 240 -33.62 -33.58 -16.43
C ILE A 240 -35.02 -33.81 -17.01
N VAL A 241 -35.81 -34.65 -16.37
CA VAL A 241 -37.19 -34.87 -16.75
C VAL A 241 -38.06 -33.74 -16.18
N VAL A 242 -38.67 -32.96 -17.08
CA VAL A 242 -39.54 -31.83 -16.73
C VAL A 242 -41.00 -32.28 -16.59
N LEU A 243 -41.46 -33.18 -17.48
CA LEU A 243 -42.84 -33.68 -17.49
C LEU A 243 -42.86 -35.17 -17.80
N ALA A 244 -43.73 -35.89 -17.12
CA ALA A 244 -44.10 -37.26 -17.47
C ALA A 244 -45.59 -37.26 -17.83
N ASN A 245 -45.92 -37.64 -19.05
CA ASN A 245 -47.33 -37.74 -19.45
C ASN A 245 -47.98 -39.06 -19.00
N SER A 246 -49.28 -39.12 -19.03
CA SER A 246 -50.06 -40.31 -18.60
C SER A 246 -49.82 -41.57 -19.49
N ALA A 247 -49.19 -41.41 -20.64
CA ALA A 247 -48.78 -42.50 -21.55
C ALA A 247 -47.39 -43.06 -21.21
N GLY A 248 -46.70 -42.50 -20.19
CA GLY A 248 -45.33 -42.92 -19.81
C GLY A 248 -44.23 -42.27 -20.62
N GLU A 249 -44.52 -41.29 -21.45
CA GLU A 249 -43.52 -40.54 -22.20
C GLU A 249 -42.87 -39.49 -21.27
N LEU A 250 -41.54 -39.47 -21.23
CA LEU A 250 -40.73 -38.52 -20.45
C LEU A 250 -40.23 -37.40 -21.36
N ILE A 251 -40.61 -36.18 -21.04
CA ILE A 251 -40.15 -34.99 -21.73
C ILE A 251 -38.99 -34.42 -20.93
N LYS A 252 -37.80 -34.42 -21.53
CA LYS A 252 -36.55 -33.92 -20.95
C LYS A 252 -36.40 -32.43 -21.22
N LEU A 253 -35.59 -31.77 -20.37
CA LEU A 253 -35.26 -30.35 -20.53
C LEU A 253 -34.61 -30.05 -21.90
N GLY A 254 -33.76 -30.94 -22.39
CA GLY A 254 -33.16 -30.83 -23.74
C GLY A 254 -34.12 -30.90 -24.89
N ASP A 255 -35.37 -31.47 -24.69
CA ASP A 255 -36.41 -31.48 -25.69
C ASP A 255 -37.22 -30.17 -25.75
N LEU A 256 -37.18 -29.41 -24.65
CA LEU A 256 -37.94 -28.17 -24.46
C LEU A 256 -37.09 -26.91 -24.66
N ALA A 257 -35.82 -26.98 -24.28
CA ALA A 257 -34.93 -25.82 -24.14
C ALA A 257 -33.67 -25.96 -24.97
N THR A 258 -33.15 -24.85 -25.45
CA THR A 258 -31.78 -24.73 -25.88
C THR A 258 -30.90 -24.47 -24.68
N ILE A 259 -30.02 -25.42 -24.36
CA ILE A 259 -29.10 -25.29 -23.21
C ILE A 259 -27.73 -24.88 -23.75
N ARG A 260 -27.30 -23.69 -23.33
CA ARG A 260 -25.97 -23.14 -23.67
C ARG A 260 -25.08 -23.19 -22.43
N ASP A 261 -24.00 -23.94 -22.57
CA ASP A 261 -22.95 -24.07 -21.57
C ASP A 261 -21.83 -23.06 -21.94
N GLY A 262 -21.88 -21.87 -21.35
CA GLY A 262 -21.07 -20.71 -21.76
C GLY A 262 -20.75 -19.75 -20.64
N PHE A 263 -20.90 -18.49 -20.91
CA PHE A 263 -20.59 -17.39 -20.00
C PHE A 263 -21.76 -16.42 -19.92
N VAL A 264 -21.82 -15.68 -18.82
CA VAL A 264 -22.75 -14.55 -18.65
C VAL A 264 -22.64 -13.61 -19.85
N GLU A 265 -23.78 -13.06 -20.29
CA GLU A 265 -23.83 -12.15 -21.45
C GLU A 265 -23.19 -10.77 -21.17
N ASP A 266 -22.45 -10.64 -20.08
CA ASP A 266 -21.68 -9.42 -19.80
C ASP A 266 -20.55 -9.24 -20.82
N PRO A 267 -20.41 -8.06 -21.39
CA PRO A 267 -19.42 -7.79 -22.45
C PRO A 267 -18.00 -7.57 -21.92
N ILE A 268 -17.60 -8.31 -20.87
CA ILE A 268 -16.27 -8.21 -20.30
C ILE A 268 -15.25 -8.80 -21.28
N SER A 269 -14.31 -8.00 -21.70
CA SER A 269 -13.15 -8.43 -22.48
C SER A 269 -11.88 -7.78 -21.94
N SER A 270 -10.81 -8.56 -21.85
CA SER A 270 -9.49 -8.07 -21.47
C SER A 270 -8.43 -8.55 -22.45
N GLU A 271 -7.51 -7.65 -22.79
CA GLU A 271 -6.41 -7.89 -23.72
C GLU A 271 -5.10 -7.37 -23.10
N VAL A 272 -4.04 -8.16 -23.19
CA VAL A 272 -2.66 -7.74 -22.86
C VAL A 272 -1.84 -7.80 -24.13
N ASP A 273 -1.24 -6.67 -24.50
CA ASP A 273 -0.43 -6.51 -25.71
C ASP A 273 -1.13 -6.97 -27.01
N GLY A 274 -2.48 -7.00 -26.99
CA GLY A 274 -3.34 -7.40 -28.11
C GLY A 274 -3.81 -8.85 -28.08
N ASP A 275 -3.38 -9.67 -27.14
CA ASP A 275 -3.85 -11.03 -26.93
C ASP A 275 -4.91 -11.07 -25.81
N ALA A 276 -5.93 -11.94 -25.98
CA ALA A 276 -6.93 -12.15 -24.94
C ALA A 276 -6.26 -12.65 -23.66
N ALA A 277 -6.64 -12.06 -22.53
CA ALA A 277 -6.00 -12.32 -21.25
C ALA A 277 -7.02 -12.46 -20.11
N ALA A 278 -6.61 -13.15 -19.06
CA ALA A 278 -7.26 -13.14 -17.74
C ALA A 278 -6.22 -12.73 -16.68
N PHE A 279 -6.66 -12.07 -15.63
CA PHE A 279 -5.77 -11.58 -14.59
C PHE A 279 -6.02 -12.29 -13.27
N ILE A 280 -4.94 -12.69 -12.63
CA ILE A 280 -4.95 -13.26 -11.29
C ILE A 280 -4.35 -12.20 -10.36
N MET A 281 -5.20 -11.64 -9.51
CA MET A 281 -4.81 -10.60 -8.55
C MET A 281 -4.58 -11.25 -7.19
N VAL A 282 -3.39 -11.02 -6.64
CA VAL A 282 -2.99 -11.50 -5.32
C VAL A 282 -3.02 -10.32 -4.36
N PHE A 283 -3.88 -10.40 -3.35
CA PHE A 283 -4.01 -9.41 -2.30
C PHE A 283 -3.33 -9.90 -1.02
N LYS A 284 -3.04 -9.01 -0.12
CA LYS A 284 -2.59 -9.33 1.22
C LYS A 284 -3.67 -9.04 2.26
N THR A 285 -3.58 -9.69 3.39
CA THR A 285 -4.25 -9.31 4.64
C THR A 285 -3.31 -8.50 5.52
N SER A 286 -3.85 -7.89 6.58
CA SER A 286 -3.06 -7.11 7.55
C SER A 286 -1.90 -7.88 8.20
N GLU A 287 -1.97 -9.21 8.24
CA GLU A 287 -0.96 -10.08 8.87
C GLU A 287 0.08 -10.63 7.89
N GLU A 288 -0.05 -10.35 6.59
CA GLU A 288 0.79 -10.92 5.55
C GLU A 288 1.86 -9.91 5.05
N ASP A 289 3.05 -10.42 4.73
CA ASP A 289 4.18 -9.61 4.23
C ASP A 289 4.16 -9.50 2.71
N SER A 290 4.06 -8.28 2.18
CA SER A 290 3.98 -8.02 0.74
C SER A 290 5.19 -8.55 -0.04
N ILE A 291 6.40 -8.45 0.52
CA ILE A 291 7.62 -8.91 -0.17
C ILE A 291 7.65 -10.42 -0.21
N HIS A 292 7.24 -11.10 0.87
CA HIS A 292 7.16 -12.56 0.92
C HIS A 292 6.16 -13.10 -0.10
N ILE A 293 4.95 -12.51 -0.18
CA ILE A 293 3.95 -12.86 -1.19
C ILE A 293 4.52 -12.71 -2.59
N ALA A 294 5.08 -11.53 -2.93
CA ALA A 294 5.62 -11.28 -4.26
C ALA A 294 6.74 -12.26 -4.64
N ASP A 295 7.64 -12.59 -3.71
CA ASP A 295 8.72 -13.56 -3.94
C ASP A 295 8.19 -14.99 -4.13
N THR A 296 7.17 -15.38 -3.36
CA THR A 296 6.50 -16.69 -3.47
C THR A 296 5.81 -16.82 -4.82
N VAL A 297 5.06 -15.80 -5.23
CA VAL A 297 4.39 -15.74 -6.55
C VAL A 297 5.40 -15.79 -7.68
N LYS A 298 6.50 -15.06 -7.62
CA LYS A 298 7.58 -15.09 -8.65
C LYS A 298 8.20 -16.46 -8.79
N LYS A 299 8.49 -17.13 -7.68
CA LYS A 299 9.02 -18.51 -7.69
C LYS A 299 8.03 -19.48 -8.32
N TYR A 300 6.75 -19.38 -7.97
CA TYR A 300 5.68 -20.17 -8.57
C TYR A 300 5.59 -19.95 -10.09
N MET A 301 5.54 -18.70 -10.54
CA MET A 301 5.49 -18.36 -11.96
C MET A 301 6.64 -18.96 -12.75
N ALA A 302 7.88 -18.81 -12.27
CA ALA A 302 9.07 -19.36 -12.92
C ALA A 302 9.00 -20.88 -13.07
N ALA A 303 8.48 -21.57 -12.06
CA ALA A 303 8.29 -23.03 -12.10
C ALA A 303 7.13 -23.42 -13.02
N LYS A 304 6.04 -22.65 -13.03
CA LYS A 304 4.82 -22.97 -13.77
C LYS A 304 4.94 -22.73 -15.27
N GLN A 305 5.65 -21.65 -15.67
CA GLN A 305 5.80 -21.29 -17.09
C GLN A 305 6.35 -22.44 -17.94
N GLY A 306 7.27 -23.24 -17.41
CA GLY A 306 7.81 -24.44 -18.09
C GLY A 306 6.83 -25.60 -18.24
N GLN A 307 5.67 -25.55 -17.56
CA GLN A 307 4.62 -26.57 -17.60
C GLN A 307 3.44 -26.16 -18.51
N LEU A 308 3.39 -24.90 -18.90
CA LEU A 308 2.34 -24.36 -19.77
C LEU A 308 2.64 -24.64 -21.24
N PRO A 309 1.61 -24.72 -22.11
CA PRO A 309 1.81 -24.78 -23.55
C PRO A 309 2.66 -23.62 -24.07
N PRO A 310 3.42 -23.79 -25.17
CA PRO A 310 4.32 -22.75 -25.68
C PRO A 310 3.64 -21.41 -26.04
N ASP A 311 2.37 -21.47 -26.46
CA ASP A 311 1.57 -20.31 -26.85
C ASP A 311 0.82 -19.67 -25.66
N VAL A 312 1.06 -20.14 -24.43
CA VAL A 312 0.43 -19.65 -23.21
C VAL A 312 1.47 -18.97 -22.34
N HIS A 313 1.22 -17.71 -22.01
CA HIS A 313 2.15 -16.88 -21.25
C HIS A 313 1.55 -16.49 -19.91
N LEU A 314 2.22 -16.90 -18.83
CA LEU A 314 1.95 -16.43 -17.48
C LEU A 314 3.02 -15.38 -17.11
N GLN A 315 2.63 -14.13 -17.02
CA GLN A 315 3.55 -13.02 -16.79
C GLN A 315 3.11 -12.17 -15.60
N GLU A 316 4.07 -11.62 -14.85
CA GLU A 316 3.78 -10.60 -13.86
C GLU A 316 3.43 -9.30 -14.60
N PHE A 317 2.15 -8.90 -14.54
CA PHE A 317 1.71 -7.64 -15.13
C PHE A 317 2.08 -6.47 -14.21
N TYR A 318 1.80 -6.57 -12.92
CA TYR A 318 2.10 -5.54 -11.92
C TYR A 318 2.72 -6.15 -10.67
N ASP A 319 3.79 -5.53 -10.17
CA ASP A 319 4.44 -5.83 -8.89
C ASP A 319 4.34 -4.60 -7.97
N GLY A 320 3.42 -4.64 -7.01
CA GLY A 320 3.21 -3.59 -6.02
C GLY A 320 4.37 -3.41 -5.03
N THR A 321 5.32 -4.35 -5.00
CA THR A 321 6.48 -4.26 -4.09
C THR A 321 7.69 -3.54 -4.70
N LYS A 322 7.68 -3.22 -6.00
CA LYS A 322 8.82 -2.55 -6.68
C LYS A 322 9.23 -1.25 -5.99
N GLU A 323 8.25 -0.41 -5.66
CA GLU A 323 8.53 0.86 -4.98
C GLU A 323 9.05 0.65 -3.57
N LEU A 324 8.46 -0.27 -2.81
CA LEU A 324 8.91 -0.61 -1.46
C LEU A 324 10.37 -1.09 -1.46
N ARG A 325 10.71 -2.02 -2.38
CA ARG A 325 12.09 -2.52 -2.54
C ARG A 325 13.06 -1.40 -2.92
N SER A 326 12.66 -0.51 -3.83
CA SER A 326 13.44 0.66 -4.22
C SER A 326 13.70 1.56 -3.00
N ARG A 327 12.70 1.83 -2.16
CA ARG A 327 12.86 2.65 -0.95
C ARG A 327 13.74 1.99 0.10
N ILE A 328 13.61 0.68 0.32
CA ILE A 328 14.49 -0.08 1.21
C ILE A 328 15.95 0.00 0.71
N SER A 329 16.16 -0.20 -0.59
CA SER A 329 17.48 -0.08 -1.22
C SER A 329 18.06 1.32 -1.06
N LEU A 330 17.25 2.35 -1.30
CA LEU A 330 17.64 3.76 -1.16
C LEU A 330 18.00 4.08 0.31
N LEU A 331 17.21 3.66 1.29
CA LEU A 331 17.51 3.83 2.71
C LEU A 331 18.84 3.17 3.07
N THR A 332 19.02 1.93 2.63
CA THR A 332 20.24 1.15 2.89
C THR A 332 21.46 1.83 2.28
N LYS A 333 21.38 2.24 1.00
CA LYS A 333 22.45 2.96 0.30
C LYS A 333 22.77 4.31 0.96
N ASN A 334 21.75 5.11 1.26
CA ASN A 334 21.91 6.40 1.93
C ASN A 334 22.44 6.23 3.35
N GLY A 335 21.99 5.20 4.07
CA GLY A 335 22.49 4.85 5.39
C GLY A 335 24.00 4.56 5.37
N TYR A 336 24.45 3.70 4.47
CA TYR A 336 25.88 3.40 4.34
C TYR A 336 26.70 4.60 3.87
N MET A 337 26.24 5.33 2.86
CA MET A 337 26.92 6.52 2.37
C MET A 337 26.97 7.62 3.42
N GLY A 338 25.84 7.88 4.11
CA GLY A 338 25.75 8.87 5.17
C GLY A 338 26.66 8.52 6.33
N LEU A 339 26.62 7.26 6.80
CA LEU A 339 27.52 6.78 7.86
C LEU A 339 29.00 6.93 7.48
N ALA A 340 29.37 6.53 6.25
CA ALA A 340 30.74 6.64 5.76
C ALA A 340 31.18 8.11 5.66
N LEU A 341 30.32 8.99 5.14
CA LEU A 341 30.61 10.43 5.00
C LEU A 341 30.75 11.09 6.38
N VAL A 342 29.81 10.82 7.30
CA VAL A 342 29.86 11.35 8.67
C VAL A 342 31.12 10.85 9.39
N PHE A 343 31.40 9.55 9.31
CA PHE A 343 32.63 8.99 9.87
C PHE A 343 33.88 9.65 9.30
N PHE A 344 33.95 9.83 7.98
CA PHE A 344 35.08 10.48 7.31
C PHE A 344 35.26 11.96 7.73
N LEU A 345 34.15 12.72 7.75
CA LEU A 345 34.18 14.13 8.17
C LEU A 345 34.56 14.26 9.64
N LEU A 346 33.95 13.49 10.52
CA LEU A 346 34.30 13.51 11.94
C LEU A 346 35.76 13.12 12.17
N TRP A 347 36.25 12.09 11.43
CA TRP A 347 37.64 11.67 11.51
C TRP A 347 38.59 12.74 11.00
N LEU A 348 38.16 13.55 10.03
CA LEU A 348 38.99 14.64 9.47
C LEU A 348 39.24 15.77 10.48
N PHE A 349 38.24 16.05 11.33
CA PHE A 349 38.29 17.13 12.33
C PHE A 349 38.58 16.67 13.76
N LEU A 350 38.23 15.44 14.10
CA LEU A 350 38.29 14.89 15.45
C LEU A 350 39.18 13.62 15.51
N ASP A 351 39.15 12.92 16.63
CA ASP A 351 39.89 11.66 16.80
C ASP A 351 39.12 10.46 16.24
N LEU A 352 39.84 9.46 15.72
CA LEU A 352 39.27 8.25 15.10
C LEU A 352 38.29 7.50 16.04
N ARG A 353 38.60 7.42 17.34
CA ARG A 353 37.73 6.77 18.34
C ARG A 353 36.44 7.53 18.55
N LEU A 354 36.55 8.85 18.62
CA LEU A 354 35.40 9.73 18.75
C LEU A 354 34.50 9.63 17.53
N SER A 355 35.10 9.69 16.34
CA SER A 355 34.39 9.58 15.06
C SER A 355 33.66 8.24 14.92
N PHE A 356 34.29 7.14 15.37
CA PHE A 356 33.65 5.82 15.36
C PHE A 356 32.43 5.75 16.29
N TRP A 357 32.58 6.19 17.55
CA TRP A 357 31.47 6.10 18.50
C TRP A 357 30.34 7.09 18.18
N ALA A 358 30.67 8.31 17.76
CA ALA A 358 29.65 9.26 17.31
C ALA A 358 28.91 8.77 16.04
N GLY A 359 29.65 8.18 15.08
CA GLY A 359 29.03 7.58 13.90
C GLY A 359 28.14 6.35 14.22
N MET A 360 28.49 5.57 15.25
CA MET A 360 27.67 4.46 15.73
C MET A 360 26.30 4.92 16.31
N GLY A 361 26.14 6.20 16.61
CA GLY A 361 24.84 6.76 17.00
C GLY A 361 23.76 6.53 15.94
N ILE A 362 24.10 6.54 14.63
CA ILE A 362 23.14 6.27 13.56
C ILE A 362 22.53 4.86 13.67
N PRO A 363 23.32 3.77 13.55
CA PRO A 363 22.76 2.43 13.61
C PRO A 363 22.10 2.13 14.97
N ILE A 364 22.58 2.69 16.06
CA ILE A 364 21.97 2.52 17.39
C ILE A 364 20.59 3.15 17.41
N SER A 365 20.46 4.40 16.99
CA SER A 365 19.20 5.13 17.01
C SER A 365 18.16 4.54 16.06
N LEU A 366 18.57 4.14 14.85
CA LEU A 366 17.68 3.48 13.91
C LEU A 366 17.23 2.11 14.43
N SER A 367 18.14 1.31 14.99
CA SER A 367 17.81 0.00 15.56
C SER A 367 16.85 0.13 16.74
N GLY A 368 17.07 1.09 17.62
CA GLY A 368 16.19 1.34 18.77
C GLY A 368 14.82 1.86 18.33
N ALA A 369 14.77 2.72 17.33
CA ALA A 369 13.51 3.19 16.76
C ALA A 369 12.73 2.05 16.10
N MET A 370 13.38 1.18 15.32
CA MET A 370 12.74 0.00 14.73
C MET A 370 12.16 -0.93 15.82
N PHE A 371 12.88 -1.11 16.93
CA PHE A 371 12.37 -1.88 18.05
C PHE A 371 11.12 -1.23 18.69
N ILE A 372 11.11 0.08 18.87
CA ILE A 372 9.95 0.81 19.40
C ILE A 372 8.75 0.69 18.46
N LEU A 373 8.95 0.88 17.14
CA LEU A 373 7.89 0.75 16.14
C LEU A 373 7.29 -0.66 16.14
N TRP A 374 8.14 -1.69 16.12
CA TRP A 374 7.68 -3.08 16.20
C TRP A 374 6.86 -3.35 17.47
N TRP A 375 7.31 -2.84 18.62
CA TRP A 375 6.59 -2.98 19.88
C TRP A 375 5.24 -2.24 19.88
N MET A 376 5.12 -1.15 19.12
CA MET A 376 3.87 -0.41 18.91
C MET A 376 2.94 -1.07 17.88
N GLY A 377 3.38 -2.12 17.20
CA GLY A 377 2.60 -2.79 16.14
C GLY A 377 2.68 -2.10 14.78
N GLU A 378 3.61 -1.14 14.62
CA GLU A 378 3.81 -0.44 13.36
C GLU A 378 4.55 -1.30 12.33
N THR A 379 4.33 -0.99 11.03
CA THR A 379 4.90 -1.74 9.90
C THR A 379 6.05 -1.00 9.24
N LEU A 380 6.89 -1.75 8.50
CA LEU A 380 7.91 -1.16 7.64
C LEU A 380 7.28 -0.83 6.26
N ASN A 381 6.88 0.41 6.09
CA ASN A 381 6.18 0.89 4.89
C ASN A 381 6.88 2.11 4.28
N MET A 382 6.38 2.61 3.13
CA MET A 382 7.01 3.75 2.44
C MET A 382 7.12 5.00 3.31
N ILE A 383 6.14 5.24 4.20
CA ILE A 383 6.11 6.44 5.04
C ILE A 383 7.09 6.30 6.20
N SER A 384 7.12 5.12 6.84
CA SER A 384 8.12 4.85 7.90
C SER A 384 9.55 4.90 7.36
N LEU A 385 9.79 4.35 6.16
CA LEU A 385 11.09 4.43 5.49
C LEU A 385 11.48 5.88 5.16
N PHE A 386 10.53 6.70 4.70
CA PHE A 386 10.76 8.12 4.48
C PHE A 386 11.12 8.84 5.78
N GLY A 387 10.42 8.53 6.88
CA GLY A 387 10.75 9.03 8.22
C GLY A 387 12.19 8.67 8.64
N PHE A 388 12.60 7.43 8.43
CA PHE A 388 13.98 7.00 8.70
C PHE A 388 15.01 7.73 7.84
N ILE A 389 14.75 7.94 6.55
CA ILE A 389 15.65 8.70 5.66
C ILE A 389 15.78 10.14 6.15
N MET A 390 14.66 10.76 6.53
CA MET A 390 14.64 12.15 6.99
C MET A 390 15.40 12.33 8.31
N VAL A 391 15.21 11.41 9.25
CA VAL A 391 15.82 11.52 10.59
C VAL A 391 17.31 11.17 10.60
N LEU A 392 17.79 10.48 9.58
CA LEU A 392 19.19 10.00 9.50
C LEU A 392 20.21 11.14 9.64
N GLY A 393 19.92 12.31 9.09
CA GLY A 393 20.76 13.51 9.25
C GLY A 393 20.63 14.18 10.61
N ILE A 394 19.44 14.13 11.23
CA ILE A 394 19.16 14.84 12.48
C ILE A 394 19.78 14.11 13.69
N VAL A 395 19.73 12.78 13.67
CA VAL A 395 20.20 11.90 14.77
C VAL A 395 21.70 12.06 15.07
N VAL A 396 22.50 12.43 14.09
CA VAL A 396 23.97 12.52 14.25
C VAL A 396 24.40 13.76 15.04
N ASP A 397 23.64 14.84 14.96
CA ASP A 397 24.02 16.13 15.54
C ASP A 397 24.27 16.06 17.04
N ASP A 398 23.41 15.37 17.77
CA ASP A 398 23.51 15.23 19.24
C ASP A 398 24.82 14.54 19.66
N ALA A 399 25.14 13.44 18.96
CA ALA A 399 26.37 12.68 19.22
C ALA A 399 27.63 13.50 18.89
N ILE A 400 27.59 14.34 17.84
CA ILE A 400 28.69 15.23 17.47
C ILE A 400 28.94 16.26 18.57
N VAL A 401 27.89 16.97 19.02
CA VAL A 401 28.01 18.04 20.03
C VAL A 401 28.50 17.48 21.36
N VAL A 402 27.94 16.35 21.80
CA VAL A 402 28.40 15.66 23.03
C VAL A 402 29.85 15.20 22.89
N GLY A 403 30.17 14.57 21.77
CA GLY A 403 31.51 14.06 21.49
C GLY A 403 32.56 15.18 21.47
N GLU A 404 32.25 16.29 20.82
CA GLU A 404 33.12 17.47 20.77
C GLU A 404 33.35 18.08 22.14
N SER A 405 32.31 18.25 22.93
CA SER A 405 32.42 18.75 24.30
C SER A 405 33.28 17.85 25.20
N ILE A 406 33.11 16.53 25.11
CA ILE A 406 33.96 15.56 25.81
C ILE A 406 35.42 15.68 25.33
N TYR A 407 35.64 15.78 24.04
CA TYR A 407 36.98 15.94 23.44
C TYR A 407 37.64 17.23 23.91
N PHE A 408 36.91 18.35 23.95
CA PHE A 408 37.38 19.64 24.48
C PHE A 408 37.80 19.52 25.93
N HIS A 409 36.96 18.95 26.82
CA HIS A 409 37.33 18.75 28.21
C HIS A 409 38.53 17.82 28.39
N ARG A 410 38.67 16.83 27.49
CA ARG A 410 39.84 15.94 27.49
C ARG A 410 41.13 16.63 27.01
N SER A 411 41.04 17.55 26.06
CA SER A 411 42.15 18.38 25.58
C SER A 411 42.68 19.34 26.66
N LEU A 412 41.80 19.77 27.57
CA LEU A 412 42.18 20.55 28.80
C LEU A 412 42.95 19.71 29.82
N GLY A 413 43.09 18.39 29.63
CA GLY A 413 43.84 17.47 30.49
C GLY A 413 43.04 16.90 31.68
N LYS A 414 41.71 17.00 31.69
CA LYS A 414 40.90 16.37 32.70
C LYS A 414 41.00 14.83 32.63
N PRO A 415 40.87 14.10 33.75
CA PRO A 415 40.77 12.64 33.73
C PRO A 415 39.64 12.17 32.79
N PRO A 416 39.76 11.02 32.11
CA PRO A 416 38.81 10.60 31.06
C PRO A 416 37.35 10.59 31.53
N LEU A 417 37.07 9.93 32.66
CA LEU A 417 35.71 9.87 33.23
C LEU A 417 35.19 11.28 33.58
N LYS A 418 36.05 12.13 34.19
CA LYS A 418 35.64 13.49 34.53
C LYS A 418 35.42 14.35 33.30
N ALA A 419 36.20 14.17 32.24
CA ALA A 419 36.03 14.85 30.96
C ALA A 419 34.70 14.45 30.29
N ALA A 420 34.34 13.15 30.31
CA ALA A 420 33.07 12.66 29.80
C ALA A 420 31.87 13.26 30.59
N VAL A 421 31.90 13.22 31.93
CA VAL A 421 30.79 13.73 32.75
C VAL A 421 30.65 15.25 32.65
N ASP A 422 31.76 16.00 32.69
CA ASP A 422 31.70 17.45 32.60
C ASP A 422 31.30 17.92 31.19
N GLY A 423 31.81 17.27 30.16
CA GLY A 423 31.46 17.57 28.76
C GLY A 423 29.97 17.37 28.51
N VAL A 424 29.41 16.20 28.87
CA VAL A 424 27.97 16.00 28.71
C VAL A 424 27.16 16.98 29.57
N ALA A 425 27.55 17.21 30.80
CA ALA A 425 26.81 18.10 31.71
C ALA A 425 26.73 19.55 31.22
N GLU A 426 27.68 19.99 30.40
CA GLU A 426 27.71 21.33 29.81
C GLU A 426 26.68 21.46 28.68
N VAL A 427 26.54 20.43 27.82
CA VAL A 427 25.71 20.50 26.64
C VAL A 427 24.37 19.78 26.77
N ALA A 428 24.15 18.99 27.83
CA ALA A 428 22.96 18.15 27.95
C ALA A 428 21.64 18.95 27.94
N MET A 429 21.56 20.08 28.65
CA MET A 429 20.32 20.88 28.69
C MET A 429 20.01 21.53 27.34
N PRO A 430 20.98 22.15 26.62
CA PRO A 430 20.79 22.60 25.25
C PRO A 430 20.32 21.49 24.29
N ILE A 431 20.91 20.30 24.37
CA ILE A 431 20.54 19.16 23.50
C ILE A 431 19.14 18.67 23.83
N VAL A 432 18.81 18.46 25.10
CA VAL A 432 17.45 18.08 25.53
C VAL A 432 16.43 19.10 25.03
N ALA A 433 16.72 20.40 25.18
CA ALA A 433 15.84 21.46 24.69
C ALA A 433 15.68 21.41 23.15
N ALA A 434 16.76 21.24 22.40
CA ALA A 434 16.73 21.16 20.93
C ALA A 434 15.92 19.95 20.46
N VAL A 435 16.23 18.76 20.98
CA VAL A 435 15.50 17.53 20.63
C VAL A 435 14.04 17.61 21.03
N SER A 436 13.73 18.10 22.24
CA SER A 436 12.34 18.28 22.69
C SER A 436 11.57 19.25 21.80
N THR A 437 12.21 20.32 21.35
CA THR A 437 11.60 21.28 20.41
C THR A 437 11.28 20.60 19.07
N THR A 438 12.18 19.77 18.57
CA THR A 438 11.95 19.00 17.32
C THR A 438 10.81 17.99 17.50
N ILE A 439 10.79 17.23 18.62
CA ILE A 439 9.71 16.30 18.95
C ILE A 439 8.36 17.03 18.96
N VAL A 440 8.29 18.15 19.71
CA VAL A 440 7.06 18.97 19.79
C VAL A 440 6.63 19.52 18.44
N ALA A 441 7.57 19.86 17.56
CA ALA A 441 7.25 20.32 16.20
C ALA A 441 6.61 19.23 15.32
N PHE A 442 6.90 17.96 15.56
CA PHE A 442 6.28 16.83 14.84
C PHE A 442 4.95 16.36 15.43
N VAL A 443 4.71 16.60 16.73
CA VAL A 443 3.47 16.16 17.42
C VAL A 443 2.18 16.62 16.73
N PRO A 444 2.03 17.86 16.20
CA PRO A 444 0.81 18.29 15.52
C PRO A 444 0.43 17.42 14.32
N LEU A 445 1.40 16.80 13.64
CA LEU A 445 1.12 15.90 12.49
C LEU A 445 0.34 14.65 12.91
N SER A 446 0.43 14.23 14.18
CA SER A 446 -0.33 13.09 14.71
C SER A 446 -1.81 13.41 14.97
N PHE A 447 -2.21 14.69 14.89
CA PHE A 447 -3.59 15.14 15.15
C PHE A 447 -4.31 15.59 13.87
N ILE A 448 -3.73 15.31 12.69
CA ILE A 448 -4.41 15.53 11.42
C ILE A 448 -5.50 14.47 11.28
N GLY A 449 -6.75 14.88 11.10
CA GLY A 449 -7.88 13.97 10.93
C GLY A 449 -8.00 13.39 9.52
N GLY A 450 -8.93 12.45 9.37
CA GLY A 450 -9.26 11.80 8.11
C GLY A 450 -8.19 10.84 7.59
N ILE A 451 -8.42 10.31 6.39
CA ILE A 451 -7.54 9.32 5.72
C ILE A 451 -6.10 9.84 5.63
N MET A 452 -5.93 11.12 5.27
CA MET A 452 -4.61 11.73 5.14
C MET A 452 -3.86 11.78 6.47
N GLY A 453 -4.58 12.02 7.57
CA GLY A 453 -4.01 12.01 8.92
C GLY A 453 -3.51 10.63 9.33
N LYS A 454 -4.27 9.58 9.03
CA LYS A 454 -3.87 8.19 9.29
C LYS A 454 -2.58 7.84 8.55
N PHE A 455 -2.40 8.31 7.31
CA PHE A 455 -1.15 8.16 6.58
C PHE A 455 0.03 8.91 7.23
N ILE A 456 -0.18 10.18 7.56
CA ILE A 456 0.89 11.06 8.03
C ILE A 456 1.31 10.73 9.47
N SER A 457 0.41 10.17 10.30
CA SER A 457 0.64 9.89 11.73
C SER A 457 1.84 8.98 12.01
N ILE A 458 2.21 8.11 11.09
CA ILE A 458 3.39 7.23 11.22
C ILE A 458 4.69 8.03 11.19
N LEU A 459 4.74 9.13 10.43
CA LEU A 459 5.95 9.94 10.29
C LEU A 459 6.44 10.51 11.63
N PRO A 460 5.63 11.23 12.43
CA PRO A 460 6.04 11.67 13.75
C PRO A 460 6.41 10.53 14.71
N VAL A 461 5.77 9.37 14.62
CA VAL A 461 6.11 8.21 15.45
C VAL A 461 7.54 7.76 15.18
N VAL A 462 7.92 7.58 13.90
CA VAL A 462 9.27 7.19 13.47
C VAL A 462 10.31 8.22 13.91
N VAL A 463 10.03 9.50 13.65
CA VAL A 463 10.95 10.60 13.97
C VAL A 463 11.15 10.72 15.47
N ASN A 464 10.07 10.75 16.23
CA ASN A 464 10.12 10.90 17.68
C ASN A 464 10.77 9.70 18.37
N ALA A 465 10.49 8.47 17.91
CA ALA A 465 11.17 7.27 18.41
C ALA A 465 12.69 7.33 18.15
N SER A 466 13.08 7.71 16.94
CA SER A 466 14.50 7.83 16.57
C SER A 466 15.23 8.91 17.38
N LEU A 467 14.61 10.08 17.55
CA LEU A 467 15.16 11.18 18.33
C LEU A 467 15.24 10.83 19.82
N PHE A 468 14.25 10.13 20.35
CA PHE A 468 14.27 9.67 21.75
C PHE A 468 15.45 8.72 22.00
N VAL A 469 15.65 7.74 21.12
CA VAL A 469 16.77 6.80 21.24
C VAL A 469 18.12 7.53 21.04
N SER A 470 18.21 8.46 20.08
CA SER A 470 19.40 9.29 19.84
C SER A 470 19.77 10.11 21.06
N LEU A 471 18.79 10.79 21.66
CA LEU A 471 19.01 11.56 22.88
C LEU A 471 19.53 10.69 24.01
N TRP A 472 18.95 9.50 24.17
CA TRP A 472 19.37 8.56 25.20
C TRP A 472 20.78 8.01 24.93
N GLU A 473 21.10 7.70 23.66
CA GLU A 473 22.42 7.26 23.23
C GLU A 473 23.48 8.34 23.50
N SER A 474 23.24 9.55 23.03
CA SER A 474 24.22 10.65 23.13
C SER A 474 24.49 11.08 24.58
N LEU A 475 23.49 11.04 25.47
CA LEU A 475 23.64 11.42 26.86
C LEU A 475 24.21 10.32 27.77
N PHE A 476 23.97 9.04 27.46
CA PHE A 476 24.32 7.92 28.34
C PHE A 476 25.31 6.93 27.74
N LEU A 477 25.07 6.41 26.53
CA LEU A 477 25.94 5.40 25.91
C LEU A 477 27.23 6.00 25.41
N LEU A 478 27.16 7.08 24.63
CA LEU A 478 28.33 7.73 24.06
C LEU A 478 29.36 8.17 25.12
N PRO A 479 28.99 8.82 26.24
CA PRO A 479 29.94 9.18 27.30
C PRO A 479 30.61 7.98 27.96
N ALA A 480 29.91 6.87 28.10
CA ALA A 480 30.48 5.63 28.65
C ALA A 480 31.60 5.08 27.78
N HIS A 481 31.38 5.06 26.46
CA HIS A 481 32.41 4.62 25.49
C HIS A 481 33.57 5.60 25.37
N LEU A 482 33.31 6.91 25.49
CA LEU A 482 34.33 7.95 25.45
C LEU A 482 35.06 8.16 26.78
N SER A 483 34.57 7.59 27.90
CA SER A 483 35.22 7.65 29.20
C SER A 483 36.61 7.00 29.26
N HIS A 484 37.03 6.33 28.18
CA HIS A 484 38.35 5.68 28.06
C HIS A 484 39.24 6.34 27.00
N LEU A 485 38.95 7.59 26.60
CA LEU A 485 39.78 8.32 25.67
C LEU A 485 41.22 8.54 26.22
N PRO A 486 42.25 8.27 25.40
CA PRO A 486 43.65 8.49 25.78
C PRO A 486 43.95 9.97 26.07
N ASP A 487 45.11 10.22 26.68
CA ASP A 487 45.55 11.60 26.92
C ASP A 487 45.99 12.24 25.58
N LEU A 488 45.20 13.21 25.11
CA LEU A 488 45.42 13.90 23.85
C LEU A 488 46.69 14.75 23.85
N ARG A 489 47.15 15.22 25.03
CA ARG A 489 48.37 16.00 25.15
C ARG A 489 49.66 15.19 24.92
N LYS A 490 49.60 13.87 25.17
CA LYS A 490 50.73 12.96 25.02
C LYS A 490 50.87 12.38 23.61
N ARG A 491 49.94 12.69 22.72
CA ARG A 491 49.92 12.15 21.35
C ARG A 491 51.02 12.80 20.50
N LYS A 492 52.02 12.05 20.17
CA LYS A 492 53.03 12.52 19.21
C LYS A 492 52.39 12.70 17.84
N PRO A 493 52.63 13.82 17.15
CA PRO A 493 52.09 14.03 15.81
C PRO A 493 52.58 12.91 14.87
N GLY A 494 51.62 12.14 14.35
CA GLY A 494 51.90 11.05 13.41
C GLY A 494 52.59 11.58 12.14
N ARG A 495 53.53 10.83 11.58
CA ARG A 495 54.21 11.13 10.31
C ARG A 495 53.47 10.55 9.08
N SER A 496 52.23 10.08 9.21
CA SER A 496 51.47 9.52 8.10
C SER A 496 50.89 10.62 7.20
N PRO A 497 50.70 10.38 5.88
CA PRO A 497 50.07 11.34 4.97
C PRO A 497 48.66 11.75 5.45
N LEU A 498 47.96 10.85 6.14
CA LEU A 498 46.67 11.08 6.77
C LEU A 498 46.72 12.16 7.87
N SER A 499 47.80 12.22 8.67
CA SER A 499 47.96 13.25 9.71
C SER A 499 48.29 14.63 9.13
N TRP A 500 48.78 14.68 7.91
CA TRP A 500 48.96 15.94 7.17
C TRP A 500 47.60 16.52 6.77
N LEU A 501 46.68 15.70 6.26
CA LEU A 501 45.35 16.13 5.89
C LEU A 501 44.57 16.68 7.10
N GLN A 502 44.57 15.99 8.25
CA GLN A 502 43.95 16.46 9.49
C GLN A 502 44.52 17.80 9.96
N ARG A 503 45.86 18.00 9.89
CA ARG A 503 46.50 19.28 10.24
C ARG A 503 46.09 20.40 9.27
N GLY A 504 45.99 20.08 7.99
CA GLY A 504 45.58 21.05 6.96
C GLY A 504 44.14 21.53 7.22
N THR A 505 43.23 20.61 7.50
CA THR A 505 41.80 20.93 7.79
C THR A 505 41.67 21.70 9.11
N GLN A 506 42.38 21.33 10.16
CA GLN A 506 42.38 22.08 11.41
C GLN A 506 42.91 23.50 11.24
N ALA A 507 44.02 23.67 10.53
CA ALA A 507 44.56 25.00 10.25
C ALA A 507 43.61 25.84 9.39
N ALA A 508 42.95 25.24 8.40
CA ALA A 508 41.91 25.91 7.61
C ALA A 508 40.71 26.34 8.46
N LEU A 509 40.26 25.47 9.39
CA LEU A 509 39.17 25.78 10.31
C LEU A 509 39.54 26.92 11.27
N GLU A 510 40.72 26.87 11.88
CA GLU A 510 41.22 27.93 12.76
C GLU A 510 41.37 29.27 12.01
N TRP A 511 41.83 29.22 10.76
CA TRP A 511 41.90 30.40 9.90
C TRP A 511 40.49 30.96 9.62
N PHE A 512 39.55 30.10 9.26
CA PHE A 512 38.16 30.50 9.02
C PHE A 512 37.53 31.13 10.26
N ILE A 513 37.67 30.46 11.42
CA ILE A 513 37.15 30.96 12.70
C ILE A 513 37.76 32.34 13.01
N SER A 514 39.07 32.48 12.96
CA SER A 514 39.76 33.70 13.39
C SER A 514 39.57 34.87 12.40
N ARG A 515 39.56 34.58 11.08
CA ARG A 515 39.53 35.62 10.05
C ARG A 515 38.16 35.97 9.52
N ILE A 516 37.21 35.05 9.57
CA ILE A 516 35.86 35.24 8.99
C ILE A 516 34.79 35.22 10.10
N TYR A 517 34.72 34.13 10.85
CA TYR A 517 33.62 33.92 11.80
C TYR A 517 33.63 34.89 12.97
N VAL A 518 34.75 35.04 13.66
CA VAL A 518 34.88 35.93 14.83
C VAL A 518 34.62 37.40 14.47
N PRO A 519 35.20 37.97 13.41
CA PRO A 519 34.89 39.34 12.97
C PRO A 519 33.42 39.52 12.58
N PHE A 520 32.86 38.54 11.84
CA PHE A 520 31.42 38.58 11.49
C PHE A 520 30.51 38.54 12.72
N LEU A 521 30.79 37.64 13.66
CA LEU A 521 30.05 37.54 14.92
C LEU A 521 30.14 38.82 15.74
N ALA A 522 31.35 39.41 15.85
CA ALA A 522 31.55 40.68 16.52
C ALA A 522 30.73 41.81 15.86
N ALA A 523 30.72 41.89 14.56
CA ALA A 523 29.90 42.83 13.81
C ALA A 523 28.38 42.56 14.03
N ALA A 524 27.97 41.30 14.02
CA ALA A 524 26.57 40.92 14.26
C ALA A 524 26.11 41.32 15.68
N ILE A 525 26.94 41.14 16.70
CA ILE A 525 26.66 41.55 18.08
C ILE A 525 26.61 43.09 18.20
N GLN A 526 27.57 43.78 17.54
CA GLN A 526 27.63 45.24 17.53
C GLN A 526 26.40 45.85 16.84
N TRP A 527 25.97 45.27 15.73
CA TRP A 527 24.86 45.73 14.88
C TRP A 527 23.62 44.86 15.11
N ARG A 528 23.42 44.32 16.32
CA ARG A 528 22.37 43.34 16.67
C ARG A 528 20.97 43.71 16.20
N TYR A 529 20.57 44.98 16.28
CA TYR A 529 19.24 45.43 15.85
C TYR A 529 19.09 45.39 14.32
N ILE A 530 20.14 45.65 13.56
CA ILE A 530 20.15 45.54 12.09
C ILE A 530 20.02 44.06 11.69
N PHE A 531 20.76 43.17 12.33
CA PHE A 531 20.66 41.72 12.09
C PHE A 531 19.28 41.19 12.47
N LEU A 532 18.69 41.67 13.56
CA LEU A 532 17.33 41.30 13.96
C LEU A 532 16.31 41.82 12.92
N ALA A 533 16.44 43.07 12.50
CA ALA A 533 15.56 43.64 11.46
C ALA A 533 15.69 42.88 10.12
N PHE A 534 16.92 42.50 9.73
CA PHE A 534 17.16 41.68 8.55
C PHE A 534 16.48 40.30 8.67
N SER A 535 16.61 39.63 9.82
CA SER A 535 15.97 38.33 10.08
C SER A 535 14.44 38.42 10.00
N ILE A 536 13.84 39.46 10.61
CA ILE A 536 12.39 39.70 10.55
C ILE A 536 11.96 40.03 9.11
N SER A 537 12.73 40.87 8.40
CA SER A 537 12.43 41.21 7.00
C SER A 537 12.51 39.99 6.08
N SER A 538 13.49 39.11 6.27
CA SER A 538 13.61 37.87 5.50
C SER A 538 12.44 36.92 5.77
N LEU A 539 11.97 36.83 7.01
CA LEU A 539 10.78 36.05 7.36
C LEU A 539 9.53 36.64 6.71
N LEU A 540 9.32 37.96 6.79
CA LEU A 540 8.19 38.63 6.15
C LEU A 540 8.23 38.46 4.62
N LEU A 541 9.42 38.54 4.03
CA LEU A 541 9.59 38.29 2.60
C LEU A 541 9.21 36.85 2.23
N ALA A 542 9.67 35.86 3.01
CA ALA A 542 9.33 34.44 2.80
C ALA A 542 7.81 34.21 2.87
N VAL A 543 7.15 34.76 3.91
CA VAL A 543 5.68 34.71 4.04
C VAL A 543 4.98 35.39 2.86
N GLY A 544 5.50 36.57 2.46
CA GLY A 544 4.98 37.30 1.30
C GLY A 544 5.11 36.52 -0.01
N LEU A 545 6.20 35.81 -0.24
CA LEU A 545 6.40 34.95 -1.42
C LEU A 545 5.39 33.78 -1.47
N VAL A 546 5.10 33.18 -0.30
CA VAL A 546 4.08 32.12 -0.19
C VAL A 546 2.69 32.68 -0.44
N GLN A 547 2.34 33.81 0.20
CA GLN A 547 1.02 34.45 0.00
C GLN A 547 0.81 34.98 -1.41
N ALA A 548 1.86 35.44 -2.07
CA ALA A 548 1.82 35.85 -3.46
C ALA A 548 1.67 34.68 -4.46
N GLY A 549 1.64 33.43 -3.98
CA GLY A 549 1.52 32.24 -4.84
C GLY A 549 2.76 31.93 -5.66
N LEU A 550 3.88 32.65 -5.44
CA LEU A 550 5.16 32.40 -6.12
C LEU A 550 5.79 31.09 -5.65
N VAL A 551 5.57 30.74 -4.39
CA VAL A 551 5.93 29.42 -3.83
C VAL A 551 4.64 28.62 -3.71
N LYS A 552 4.47 27.63 -4.58
CA LYS A 552 3.30 26.74 -4.55
C LYS A 552 3.39 25.80 -3.35
N PHE A 553 2.35 25.78 -2.53
CA PHE A 553 2.24 24.81 -1.45
C PHE A 553 1.79 23.46 -2.03
N GLN A 554 2.58 22.43 -1.81
CA GLN A 554 2.29 21.07 -2.25
C GLN A 554 2.65 20.12 -1.12
N VAL A 555 1.65 19.41 -0.60
CA VAL A 555 1.85 18.48 0.55
C VAL A 555 2.68 17.28 0.13
N PHE A 556 2.35 16.70 -1.02
CA PHE A 556 3.13 15.60 -1.60
C PHE A 556 3.66 16.00 -2.97
N PRO A 557 4.94 15.71 -3.26
CA PRO A 557 5.44 15.88 -4.62
C PRO A 557 4.69 14.93 -5.56
N LYS A 558 4.46 15.37 -6.79
CA LYS A 558 3.94 14.49 -7.83
C LYS A 558 4.99 13.41 -8.08
N LEU A 559 4.67 12.18 -7.71
CA LEU A 559 5.54 11.03 -7.96
C LEU A 559 5.49 10.70 -9.44
N ASP A 560 6.63 10.35 -10.00
CA ASP A 560 6.70 9.82 -11.36
C ASP A 560 6.29 8.35 -11.33
N SER A 561 5.05 8.09 -11.73
CA SER A 561 4.47 6.74 -11.72
C SER A 561 4.93 5.94 -12.94
N PHE A 562 5.18 4.67 -12.73
CA PHE A 562 5.38 3.71 -13.82
C PHE A 562 4.05 3.14 -14.35
N LEU A 563 2.91 3.50 -13.72
CA LEU A 563 1.56 3.07 -14.11
C LEU A 563 0.74 4.29 -14.54
N ILE A 564 0.21 4.26 -15.74
CA ILE A 564 -0.79 5.21 -16.25
C ILE A 564 -2.09 4.44 -16.47
N THR A 565 -3.18 4.93 -15.91
CA THR A 565 -4.53 4.38 -16.09
C THR A 565 -5.42 5.47 -16.70
N SER A 566 -6.11 5.14 -17.78
CA SER A 566 -7.15 5.96 -18.38
C SER A 566 -8.46 5.18 -18.38
N THR A 567 -9.51 5.78 -17.83
CA THR A 567 -10.84 5.19 -17.73
C THR A 567 -11.84 5.94 -18.61
N VAL A 568 -12.79 5.20 -19.16
CA VAL A 568 -13.93 5.73 -19.89
C VAL A 568 -15.20 5.24 -19.23
N GLU A 569 -16.10 6.16 -18.96
CA GLU A 569 -17.42 5.89 -18.41
C GLU A 569 -18.46 6.63 -19.24
N PHE A 570 -19.37 5.89 -19.85
CA PHE A 570 -20.50 6.40 -20.59
C PHE A 570 -21.78 6.29 -19.76
N PRO A 571 -22.88 6.96 -20.14
CA PRO A 571 -24.19 6.71 -19.51
C PRO A 571 -24.58 5.24 -19.57
N GLU A 572 -25.25 4.74 -18.53
CA GLU A 572 -25.79 3.39 -18.49
C GLU A 572 -26.68 3.11 -19.73
N GLY A 573 -26.67 1.87 -20.22
CA GLY A 573 -27.32 1.50 -21.46
C GLY A 573 -26.47 1.72 -22.73
N THR A 574 -25.25 2.30 -22.60
CA THR A 574 -24.33 2.41 -23.75
C THR A 574 -23.80 1.03 -24.13
N PRO A 575 -23.91 0.61 -25.43
CA PRO A 575 -23.39 -0.68 -25.87
C PRO A 575 -21.87 -0.78 -25.73
N ALA A 576 -21.37 -1.94 -25.34
CA ALA A 576 -19.92 -2.21 -25.19
C ALA A 576 -19.09 -1.94 -26.47
N ALA A 577 -19.70 -2.01 -27.64
CA ALA A 577 -19.04 -1.67 -28.90
C ALA A 577 -18.61 -0.19 -28.95
N VAL A 578 -19.40 0.73 -28.36
CA VAL A 578 -19.08 2.16 -28.27
C VAL A 578 -17.93 2.35 -27.30
N THR A 579 -18.02 1.72 -26.12
CA THR A 579 -16.97 1.73 -25.10
C THR A 579 -15.65 1.19 -25.64
N LYS A 580 -15.71 0.08 -26.39
CA LYS A 580 -14.53 -0.50 -27.04
C LYS A 580 -13.86 0.49 -28.00
N GLN A 581 -14.63 1.19 -28.82
CA GLN A 581 -14.08 2.19 -29.74
C GLN A 581 -13.37 3.33 -29.00
N ALA A 582 -13.93 3.78 -27.88
CA ALA A 582 -13.31 4.80 -27.06
C ALA A 582 -12.01 4.32 -26.42
N VAL A 583 -12.01 3.10 -25.88
CA VAL A 583 -10.84 2.44 -25.29
C VAL A 583 -9.74 2.23 -26.33
N ASP A 584 -10.09 1.76 -27.54
CA ASP A 584 -9.17 1.60 -28.66
C ASP A 584 -8.56 2.94 -29.10
N ARG A 585 -9.36 4.02 -29.07
CA ARG A 585 -8.87 5.39 -29.37
C ARG A 585 -7.88 5.88 -28.32
N LEU A 586 -8.15 5.67 -27.04
CA LEU A 586 -7.22 6.00 -25.95
C LEU A 586 -5.91 5.22 -26.06
N GLU A 587 -5.99 3.92 -26.37
CA GLU A 587 -4.80 3.08 -26.59
C GLU A 587 -3.94 3.65 -27.73
N GLN A 588 -4.55 3.93 -28.89
CA GLN A 588 -3.83 4.46 -30.05
C GLN A 588 -3.24 5.85 -29.77
N ALA A 589 -3.97 6.72 -29.07
CA ALA A 589 -3.49 8.04 -28.71
C ALA A 589 -2.23 7.94 -27.82
N PHE A 590 -2.25 7.04 -26.83
CA PHE A 590 -1.08 6.88 -25.96
C PHE A 590 0.12 6.23 -26.69
N LEU A 591 -0.13 5.26 -27.56
CA LEU A 591 0.94 4.66 -28.37
C LEU A 591 1.65 5.73 -29.22
N LYS A 592 0.89 6.64 -29.84
CA LYS A 592 1.42 7.75 -30.62
C LYS A 592 2.22 8.74 -29.77
N VAL A 593 1.72 9.07 -28.57
CA VAL A 593 2.46 9.88 -27.60
C VAL A 593 3.77 9.21 -27.19
N ALA A 594 3.72 7.91 -26.93
CA ALA A 594 4.89 7.15 -26.48
C ALA A 594 5.97 7.03 -27.57
N GLU A 595 5.60 6.92 -28.86
CA GLU A 595 6.55 6.90 -29.98
C GLU A 595 7.43 8.16 -30.05
N GLY A 596 6.90 9.31 -29.61
CA GLY A 596 7.63 10.58 -29.51
C GLY A 596 8.67 10.65 -28.38
N HIS A 597 8.65 9.68 -27.45
CA HIS A 597 9.41 9.68 -26.19
C HIS A 597 10.23 8.42 -25.95
N ASN A 598 10.66 7.73 -27.02
CA ASN A 598 11.50 6.55 -26.89
C ASN A 598 12.80 6.82 -26.08
N THR A 599 13.34 5.78 -25.46
CA THR A 599 14.61 5.86 -24.74
C THR A 599 15.76 6.27 -25.67
N ALA A 600 16.90 6.70 -25.10
CA ALA A 600 18.10 7.02 -25.88
C ALA A 600 18.61 5.84 -26.76
N GLU A 601 18.23 4.61 -26.41
CA GLU A 601 18.54 3.38 -27.16
C GLU A 601 17.46 3.04 -28.21
N GLY A 602 16.43 3.87 -28.35
CA GLY A 602 15.33 3.65 -29.30
C GLY A 602 14.28 2.61 -28.83
N LYS A 603 14.29 2.21 -27.57
CA LYS A 603 13.26 1.30 -27.01
C LYS A 603 12.00 2.08 -26.64
N SER A 604 10.83 1.43 -26.77
CA SER A 604 9.57 1.97 -26.28
C SER A 604 9.63 2.23 -24.78
N ILE A 605 9.02 3.34 -24.33
CA ILE A 605 8.82 3.62 -22.90
C ILE A 605 7.71 2.78 -22.28
N ILE A 606 6.88 2.09 -23.10
CA ILE A 606 5.83 1.18 -22.66
C ILE A 606 6.43 -0.22 -22.52
N GLU A 607 6.35 -0.77 -21.32
CA GLU A 607 6.74 -2.16 -21.03
C GLU A 607 5.59 -3.12 -21.31
N LYS A 608 4.36 -2.75 -20.90
CA LYS A 608 3.14 -3.56 -21.06
C LYS A 608 1.92 -2.66 -21.19
N ARG A 609 0.88 -3.19 -21.84
CA ARG A 609 -0.41 -2.53 -21.95
C ARG A 609 -1.55 -3.50 -21.65
N LEU A 610 -2.55 -3.00 -20.96
CA LEU A 610 -3.79 -3.71 -20.64
C LEU A 610 -4.96 -2.90 -21.15
N LYS A 611 -5.88 -3.56 -21.81
CA LYS A 611 -7.15 -3.01 -22.26
C LYS A 611 -8.30 -3.80 -21.67
N LEU A 612 -9.29 -3.09 -21.12
CA LEU A 612 -10.48 -3.64 -20.48
C LEU A 612 -11.72 -2.98 -21.09
N VAL A 613 -12.72 -3.76 -21.39
CA VAL A 613 -14.07 -3.32 -21.79
C VAL A 613 -15.08 -4.09 -20.96
N GLY A 614 -16.13 -3.43 -20.51
CA GLY A 614 -17.12 -4.02 -19.61
C GLY A 614 -16.73 -4.03 -18.14
N GLN A 615 -15.55 -3.49 -17.82
CA GLN A 615 -15.03 -3.43 -16.44
C GLN A 615 -14.07 -2.24 -16.29
N SER A 616 -14.09 -1.57 -15.16
CA SER A 616 -13.19 -0.46 -14.86
C SER A 616 -12.24 -0.81 -13.71
N MET A 617 -10.95 -0.46 -13.86
CA MET A 617 -9.93 -0.55 -12.79
C MET A 617 -9.70 0.79 -12.08
N GLY A 618 -10.46 1.82 -12.39
CA GLY A 618 -10.33 3.17 -11.82
C GLY A 618 -11.65 3.62 -11.18
N GLY A 619 -11.54 4.57 -10.24
CA GLY A 619 -12.68 5.13 -9.52
C GLY A 619 -12.82 4.59 -8.10
N GLU A 620 -13.61 5.26 -7.26
CA GLU A 620 -13.83 4.88 -5.86
C GLU A 620 -14.57 3.53 -5.72
N GLN A 621 -15.23 3.07 -6.78
CA GLN A 621 -15.93 1.79 -6.85
C GLN A 621 -15.68 1.19 -8.22
N GLY A 622 -14.72 0.27 -8.34
CA GLY A 622 -14.59 -0.54 -9.55
C GLY A 622 -15.95 -1.16 -9.91
N GLY A 623 -16.44 -0.94 -11.13
CA GLY A 623 -17.74 -1.40 -11.59
C GLY A 623 -17.63 -2.33 -12.79
N ASN A 624 -18.70 -3.14 -12.99
CA ASN A 624 -18.92 -3.93 -14.19
C ASN A 624 -20.08 -3.32 -14.98
N GLY A 625 -19.97 -3.27 -16.29
CA GLY A 625 -21.04 -2.81 -17.15
C GLY A 625 -20.54 -2.46 -18.54
N PRO A 626 -21.39 -2.58 -19.58
CA PRO A 626 -21.01 -2.36 -20.97
C PRO A 626 -20.52 -0.93 -21.27
N HIS A 627 -20.90 0.02 -20.41
CA HIS A 627 -20.57 1.45 -20.49
C HIS A 627 -19.20 1.79 -19.91
N LEU A 628 -18.54 0.83 -19.24
CA LEU A 628 -17.26 1.02 -18.57
C LEU A 628 -16.10 0.42 -19.36
N GLY A 629 -14.97 1.14 -19.38
CA GLY A 629 -13.75 0.65 -19.98
C GLY A 629 -12.51 1.34 -19.44
N SER A 630 -11.35 0.69 -19.58
CA SER A 630 -10.08 1.28 -19.16
C SER A 630 -8.90 0.76 -19.97
N VAL A 631 -7.87 1.60 -20.06
CA VAL A 631 -6.55 1.24 -20.59
C VAL A 631 -5.50 1.53 -19.52
N GLN A 632 -4.62 0.58 -19.30
CA GLN A 632 -3.47 0.75 -18.43
C GLN A 632 -2.17 0.53 -19.21
N PHE A 633 -1.20 1.38 -18.93
CA PHE A 633 0.14 1.27 -19.48
C PHE A 633 1.14 1.16 -18.35
N ILE A 634 1.96 0.13 -18.37
CA ILE A 634 3.13 0.01 -17.51
C ILE A 634 4.30 0.58 -18.28
N LEU A 635 4.93 1.58 -17.70
CA LEU A 635 6.07 2.29 -18.24
C LEU A 635 7.38 1.73 -17.67
N LEU A 636 8.46 1.94 -18.40
CA LEU A 636 9.79 1.74 -17.87
C LEU A 636 9.99 2.57 -16.58
N PRO A 637 10.88 2.18 -15.67
CA PRO A 637 11.25 2.97 -14.48
C PRO A 637 11.61 4.42 -14.83
N SER A 638 11.36 5.35 -13.90
CA SER A 638 11.63 6.79 -14.11
C SER A 638 13.08 7.09 -14.45
N GLU A 639 14.01 6.26 -13.95
CA GLU A 639 15.45 6.40 -14.21
C GLU A 639 15.84 6.03 -15.66
N GLU A 640 14.99 5.27 -16.34
CA GLU A 640 15.19 4.82 -17.73
C GLU A 640 14.44 5.67 -18.76
N ARG A 641 13.57 6.60 -18.28
CA ARG A 641 12.77 7.51 -19.11
C ARG A 641 13.31 8.94 -19.04
N SER A 642 13.20 9.66 -20.15
CA SER A 642 13.52 11.10 -20.22
C SER A 642 12.32 12.00 -19.95
N VAL A 643 11.10 11.45 -19.82
CA VAL A 643 9.84 12.17 -19.70
C VAL A 643 9.09 11.74 -18.44
N HIS A 644 8.53 12.70 -17.73
CA HIS A 644 7.74 12.46 -16.52
C HIS A 644 6.33 11.96 -16.86
N SER A 645 5.78 11.02 -16.06
CA SER A 645 4.44 10.45 -16.29
C SER A 645 3.33 11.49 -16.39
N ASN A 646 3.43 12.59 -15.65
CA ASN A 646 2.45 13.69 -15.72
C ASN A 646 2.47 14.41 -17.08
N ASP A 647 3.63 14.54 -17.70
CA ASP A 647 3.75 15.16 -19.03
C ASP A 647 3.15 14.26 -20.10
N LEU A 648 3.31 12.94 -19.93
CA LEU A 648 2.66 11.94 -20.79
C LEU A 648 1.13 11.97 -20.66
N LEU A 649 0.61 12.16 -19.43
CA LEU A 649 -0.84 12.31 -19.22
C LEU A 649 -1.39 13.54 -19.92
N VAL A 650 -0.73 14.68 -19.80
CA VAL A 650 -1.14 15.92 -20.49
C VAL A 650 -1.09 15.74 -22.02
N ALA A 651 -0.05 15.08 -22.52
CA ALA A 651 0.06 14.80 -23.96
C ALA A 651 -1.02 13.81 -24.44
N LEU A 652 -1.36 12.81 -23.62
CA LEU A 652 -2.46 11.89 -23.93
C LEU A 652 -3.80 12.61 -24.00
N GLU A 653 -4.10 13.48 -23.06
CA GLU A 653 -5.34 14.28 -23.04
C GLU A 653 -5.48 15.13 -24.30
N GLN A 654 -4.37 15.75 -24.75
CA GLN A 654 -4.35 16.54 -25.97
C GLN A 654 -4.51 15.69 -27.24
N GLU A 655 -3.86 14.52 -27.31
CA GLU A 655 -3.93 13.63 -28.48
C GLU A 655 -5.27 12.89 -28.57
N ALA A 656 -5.83 12.44 -27.44
CA ALA A 656 -7.12 11.77 -27.41
C ALA A 656 -8.28 12.73 -27.76
N GLY A 657 -8.19 13.98 -27.35
CA GLY A 657 -9.25 14.99 -27.56
C GLY A 657 -10.54 14.60 -26.84
N THR A 658 -11.68 15.09 -27.33
CA THR A 658 -13.01 14.74 -26.80
C THR A 658 -13.40 13.34 -27.25
N ILE A 659 -13.73 12.47 -26.30
CA ILE A 659 -14.16 11.07 -26.51
C ILE A 659 -15.67 10.98 -26.39
#